data_e6cbea82e5fd0a7fe3adbdf7651400c0
#
_entry.id   e6cbea82e5fd0a7fe3adbdf7651400c0
#
_cell.length_a   1.000
_cell.length_b   1.000
_cell.length_c   1.000
_cell.angle_alpha   90.00
_cell.angle_beta   90.00
_cell.angle_gamma   90.00
#
_symmetry.space_group_name_H-M   'P 1'
#
loop_
_entity.id
_entity.type
_entity.pdbx_description
1 polymer ?
#
loop_
_entity_poly.entity_id
_entity_poly.type
_entity_poly.pdbx_seq_one_letter_code
_entity_poly.pdbx_strand_id
1 'polypeptide(L)'
;MKMAEELQRELRSINRKSYPAYKGLKGAYQFPDYQLFIEHVQGDPFAAPSALRIFVPHSKAKFPERYYWDKCSKVALQDALLRRFAEISAKFCYQAKGSGKSGVIQVSHCGQEVLERTACEITKEGIHIRFFVGFPANGRTINSGELEKILFVYLPKCVEMSLYHRKVPERETEQVICLKEDQRVIREELKKRGLIAFVANGSILPRQSGNSDLPMKDAVPFQSPKSMEITIQLRHRGSITGMGIRKGITLIAGGGYHGKSTLLEALEKGVYDHIAGDGREFVITDDTAWKLRAEDGRKIKDVDISLFINHLPNGRNTRRFSTLDASGSTSQAANIIEAIEAKSQVLLIDEDTSATNFMVRDELMQRVIQKDKEPITPFLERARDLYEKAGISTILVVGSCGSYFYIADQIIQMDNYCPVDITEKTRKLLKEYKKPDCKAEGFALPSEKRSISFGSSVVRRKNYRGTGMVEEHEKLKVMGRESLMLGKEQLDLRYLEQLADREQTQTLGYLLKYAKEQYSGKTTDLTALMESLIRKLEKEGIGSVSGQKEIPAGMAMPRISDGTGQLQHANVSGAFSASVSCGCLYENLCHTGAASWLWFKCRCRSYGKNPGCHTAMERFHTGTGGRHCGTFGRYLRT
;
A
#
# COMPACT_ATOMS: atom_id res chain seq x y z
N MET A 1 -12.36 34.05 14.70
CA MET A 1 -11.46 33.16 15.45
C MET A 1 -11.49 33.61 16.90
N LYS A 2 -11.70 32.71 17.86
CA LYS A 2 -11.71 33.03 19.29
C LYS A 2 -10.26 33.11 19.83
N MET A 3 -10.06 33.81 20.94
CA MET A 3 -8.75 33.84 21.61
C MET A 3 -8.56 32.63 22.53
N ALA A 4 -7.31 32.27 22.83
CA ALA A 4 -6.98 31.15 23.71
C ALA A 4 -7.62 31.29 25.11
N GLU A 5 -7.67 32.51 25.63
CA GLU A 5 -8.32 32.83 26.91
C GLU A 5 -9.84 32.56 26.92
N GLU A 6 -10.47 32.72 25.76
CA GLU A 6 -11.90 32.36 25.62
C GLU A 6 -12.09 30.86 25.70
N LEU A 7 -11.23 30.07 25.03
CA LEU A 7 -11.23 28.62 25.13
C LEU A 7 -11.06 28.18 26.60
N GLN A 8 -10.14 28.81 27.32
CA GLN A 8 -9.90 28.49 28.73
C GLN A 8 -11.11 28.79 29.61
N ARG A 9 -11.80 29.92 29.37
CA ARG A 9 -13.04 30.28 30.07
C ARG A 9 -14.16 29.29 29.73
N GLU A 10 -14.32 28.94 28.45
CA GLU A 10 -15.32 27.93 28.00
C GLU A 10 -15.06 26.58 28.64
N LEU A 11 -13.80 26.11 28.69
CA LEU A 11 -13.41 24.88 29.37
C LEU A 11 -13.82 24.86 30.84
N ARG A 12 -13.52 25.92 31.57
CA ARG A 12 -13.86 26.05 32.99
C ARG A 12 -15.37 26.07 33.21
N SER A 13 -16.14 26.69 32.31
CA SER A 13 -17.60 26.78 32.39
C SER A 13 -18.33 25.45 32.19
N ILE A 14 -17.71 24.48 31.50
CA ILE A 14 -18.28 23.15 31.25
C ILE A 14 -17.76 22.08 32.20
N ASN A 15 -16.88 22.42 33.16
CA ASN A 15 -16.36 21.49 34.11
C ASN A 15 -17.48 20.76 34.88
N ARG A 16 -17.34 19.47 35.09
CA ARG A 16 -18.33 18.58 35.75
C ARG A 16 -19.68 18.48 35.02
N LYS A 17 -19.87 19.07 33.83
CA LYS A 17 -21.05 18.81 32.99
C LYS A 17 -20.94 17.44 32.30
N SER A 18 -22.00 16.99 31.68
CA SER A 18 -22.03 15.76 30.89
C SER A 18 -21.10 15.85 29.67
N TYR A 19 -20.50 14.74 29.28
CA TYR A 19 -19.48 14.67 28.22
C TYR A 19 -19.85 15.36 26.88
N PRO A 20 -21.11 15.28 26.39
CA PRO A 20 -21.51 15.96 25.16
C PRO A 20 -21.31 17.49 25.15
N ALA A 21 -21.18 18.12 26.34
CA ALA A 21 -20.91 19.56 26.39
C ALA A 21 -19.56 19.96 25.80
N TYR A 22 -18.60 19.04 25.67
CA TYR A 22 -17.35 19.24 24.94
C TYR A 22 -17.57 19.62 23.47
N LYS A 23 -18.71 19.25 22.86
CA LYS A 23 -19.03 19.60 21.46
C LYS A 23 -19.05 21.11 21.22
N GLY A 24 -19.35 21.90 22.26
CA GLY A 24 -19.33 23.37 22.18
C GLY A 24 -17.94 23.97 21.96
N LEU A 25 -16.88 23.18 22.21
CA LEU A 25 -15.49 23.63 21.98
C LEU A 25 -15.04 23.50 20.53
N LYS A 26 -15.87 22.92 19.63
CA LYS A 26 -15.51 22.85 18.19
C LYS A 26 -15.34 24.28 17.66
N GLY A 27 -14.17 24.56 17.04
CA GLY A 27 -13.87 25.88 16.51
C GLY A 27 -12.39 26.15 16.32
N ALA A 28 -12.06 27.40 16.05
CA ALA A 28 -10.71 27.90 15.82
C ALA A 28 -10.30 28.92 16.88
N TYR A 29 -9.10 28.72 17.44
CA TYR A 29 -8.57 29.49 18.57
C TYR A 29 -7.19 30.04 18.27
N GLN A 30 -6.97 31.33 18.53
CA GLN A 30 -5.68 31.99 18.36
C GLN A 30 -4.86 31.85 19.64
N PHE A 31 -3.73 31.20 19.55
CA PHE A 31 -2.64 31.21 20.53
C PHE A 31 -1.54 32.20 20.11
N PRO A 32 -0.62 32.59 20.98
CA PRO A 32 0.37 33.63 20.67
C PRO A 32 1.16 33.41 19.38
N ASP A 33 1.57 32.16 19.11
CA ASP A 33 2.45 31.83 18.00
C ASP A 33 1.86 30.81 17.01
N TYR A 34 0.66 30.29 17.28
CA TYR A 34 -0.01 29.31 16.43
C TYR A 34 -1.53 29.40 16.55
N GLN A 35 -2.24 28.71 15.67
CA GLN A 35 -3.67 28.56 15.72
C GLN A 35 -4.03 27.10 16.03
N LEU A 36 -4.97 26.90 16.94
CA LEU A 36 -5.54 25.59 17.27
C LEU A 36 -6.94 25.47 16.69
N PHE A 37 -7.19 24.40 15.96
CA PHE A 37 -8.50 24.03 15.45
C PHE A 37 -8.97 22.75 16.11
N ILE A 38 -10.13 22.78 16.77
CA ILE A 38 -10.84 21.59 17.25
C ILE A 38 -11.85 21.24 16.17
N GLU A 39 -11.49 20.31 15.30
CA GLU A 39 -12.25 19.97 14.09
C GLU A 39 -13.37 18.97 14.37
N HIS A 40 -13.10 17.98 15.22
CA HIS A 40 -14.09 17.00 15.67
C HIS A 40 -13.93 16.73 17.15
N VAL A 41 -15.05 16.64 17.86
CA VAL A 41 -15.09 16.28 19.27
C VAL A 41 -15.73 14.91 19.44
N GLN A 42 -15.03 14.01 20.10
CA GLN A 42 -15.54 12.66 20.40
C GLN A 42 -16.83 12.71 21.21
N GLY A 43 -17.74 11.78 20.96
CA GLY A 43 -19.05 11.77 21.59
C GLY A 43 -19.09 11.17 23.00
N ASP A 44 -18.06 10.39 23.34
CA ASP A 44 -17.96 9.61 24.59
C ASP A 44 -16.48 9.34 24.87
N PRO A 45 -16.02 9.23 26.14
CA PRO A 45 -14.61 8.99 26.49
C PRO A 45 -14.01 7.71 25.89
N PHE A 46 -14.84 6.74 25.55
CA PHE A 46 -14.43 5.44 24.96
C PHE A 46 -14.44 5.46 23.41
N ALA A 47 -15.05 6.47 22.79
CA ALA A 47 -15.11 6.64 21.34
C ALA A 47 -13.72 6.97 20.75
N ALA A 48 -13.63 7.08 19.43
CA ALA A 48 -12.43 7.57 18.77
C ALA A 48 -12.08 8.97 19.28
N PRO A 49 -10.79 9.30 19.52
CA PRO A 49 -10.37 10.59 20.07
C PRO A 49 -10.78 11.77 19.19
N SER A 50 -10.85 12.95 19.78
CA SER A 50 -11.15 14.21 19.10
C SER A 50 -10.07 14.57 18.09
N ALA A 51 -10.44 15.06 16.90
CA ALA A 51 -9.50 15.50 15.88
C ALA A 51 -9.18 16.99 16.04
N LEU A 52 -7.88 17.28 16.13
CA LEU A 52 -7.34 18.62 16.28
C LEU A 52 -6.33 18.92 15.17
N ARG A 53 -6.20 20.20 14.84
CA ARG A 53 -5.17 20.69 13.92
C ARG A 53 -4.51 21.95 14.49
N ILE A 54 -3.19 21.99 14.36
CA ILE A 54 -2.38 23.18 14.63
C ILE A 54 -1.98 23.78 13.29
N PHE A 55 -1.95 25.10 13.25
CA PHE A 55 -1.36 25.87 12.16
C PHE A 55 -0.31 26.84 12.71
N VAL A 56 0.91 26.73 12.21
CA VAL A 56 2.02 27.62 12.56
C VAL A 56 2.41 28.40 11.30
N PRO A 57 2.22 29.72 11.24
CA PRO A 57 2.63 30.50 10.08
C PRO A 57 4.16 30.51 9.92
N HIS A 58 4.65 30.62 8.68
CA HIS A 58 6.09 30.63 8.38
C HIS A 58 6.85 31.73 9.14
N SER A 59 6.20 32.88 9.38
CA SER A 59 6.78 33.97 10.17
C SER A 59 7.11 33.57 11.61
N LYS A 60 6.46 32.53 12.15
CA LYS A 60 6.71 31.99 13.50
C LYS A 60 7.57 30.72 13.46
N ALA A 61 7.31 29.83 12.51
CA ALA A 61 8.07 28.57 12.33
C ALA A 61 9.52 28.82 11.94
N LYS A 62 9.78 29.79 11.05
CA LYS A 62 11.10 30.28 10.61
C LYS A 62 12.03 29.21 10.01
N PHE A 63 11.49 28.14 9.42
CA PHE A 63 12.33 27.23 8.64
C PHE A 63 12.81 27.93 7.37
N PRO A 64 14.09 27.76 6.97
CA PRO A 64 14.61 28.28 5.72
C PRO A 64 13.80 27.78 4.52
N GLU A 65 13.46 28.64 3.57
CA GLU A 65 12.68 28.30 2.39
C GLU A 65 13.35 27.21 1.57
N ARG A 66 14.68 27.15 1.53
CA ARG A 66 15.46 26.10 0.88
C ARG A 66 15.11 24.68 1.34
N TYR A 67 14.51 24.48 2.52
CA TYR A 67 14.12 23.16 3.05
C TYR A 67 12.77 22.67 2.53
N TYR A 68 11.99 23.53 1.86
CA TYR A 68 10.68 23.18 1.31
C TYR A 68 10.38 23.85 -0.05
N TRP A 69 11.42 24.29 -0.77
CA TRP A 69 11.27 24.98 -2.06
C TRP A 69 10.77 24.03 -3.17
N ASP A 70 11.15 22.76 -3.15
CA ASP A 70 10.67 21.73 -4.05
C ASP A 70 9.84 20.66 -3.30
N LYS A 71 9.12 19.83 -4.06
CA LYS A 71 8.25 18.79 -3.49
C LYS A 71 9.04 17.77 -2.67
N CYS A 72 10.23 17.37 -3.14
CA CYS A 72 11.03 16.34 -2.49
C CYS A 72 11.54 16.80 -1.12
N SER A 73 12.17 17.98 -1.06
CA SER A 73 12.66 18.58 0.19
C SER A 73 11.51 18.86 1.15
N LYS A 74 10.37 19.35 0.62
CA LYS A 74 9.18 19.59 1.42
C LYS A 74 8.65 18.32 2.09
N VAL A 75 8.55 17.21 1.38
CA VAL A 75 8.08 15.93 1.94
C VAL A 75 9.05 15.41 3.01
N ALA A 76 10.36 15.51 2.78
CA ALA A 76 11.37 15.13 3.77
C ALA A 76 11.25 15.95 5.06
N LEU A 77 11.07 17.28 4.94
CA LEU A 77 10.86 18.14 6.10
C LEU A 77 9.53 17.81 6.81
N GLN A 78 8.45 17.61 6.08
CA GLN A 78 7.14 17.23 6.65
C GLN A 78 7.24 15.95 7.47
N ASP A 79 7.89 14.91 6.93
CA ASP A 79 8.08 13.63 7.61
C ASP A 79 8.94 13.79 8.88
N ALA A 80 10.04 14.55 8.80
CA ALA A 80 10.90 14.81 9.95
C ALA A 80 10.18 15.57 11.07
N LEU A 81 9.43 16.62 10.74
CA LEU A 81 8.65 17.38 11.71
C LEU A 81 7.56 16.55 12.36
N LEU A 82 6.91 15.69 11.57
CA LEU A 82 5.89 14.78 12.07
C LEU A 82 6.45 13.76 13.06
N ARG A 83 7.58 13.12 12.72
CA ARG A 83 8.30 12.19 13.62
C ARG A 83 8.68 12.89 14.93
N ARG A 84 9.23 14.08 14.85
CA ARG A 84 9.61 14.85 16.02
C ARG A 84 8.39 15.24 16.88
N PHE A 85 7.30 15.67 16.25
CA PHE A 85 6.05 15.95 16.96
C PHE A 85 5.49 14.67 17.63
N ALA A 86 5.55 13.54 16.96
CA ALA A 86 5.14 12.24 17.50
C ALA A 86 5.97 11.84 18.72
N GLU A 87 7.30 11.95 18.64
CA GLU A 87 8.22 11.66 19.76
C GLU A 87 7.94 12.53 20.98
N ILE A 88 7.78 13.85 20.77
CA ILE A 88 7.55 14.78 21.88
C ILE A 88 6.16 14.59 22.46
N SER A 89 5.13 14.43 21.64
CA SER A 89 3.76 14.23 22.10
C SER A 89 3.58 12.91 22.87
N ALA A 90 4.33 11.86 22.50
CA ALA A 90 4.33 10.58 23.21
C ALA A 90 4.75 10.73 24.68
N LYS A 91 5.65 11.67 25.00
CA LYS A 91 6.08 11.97 26.38
C LYS A 91 4.94 12.49 27.25
N PHE A 92 3.91 13.09 26.67
CA PHE A 92 2.74 13.63 27.36
C PHE A 92 1.50 12.73 27.25
N CYS A 93 1.55 11.69 26.43
CA CYS A 93 0.43 10.77 26.23
C CYS A 93 0.07 10.09 27.55
N TYR A 94 -1.22 10.10 27.92
CA TYR A 94 -1.76 9.58 29.18
C TYR A 94 -1.26 10.26 30.47
N GLN A 95 -0.54 11.39 30.41
CA GLN A 95 -0.22 12.14 31.61
C GLN A 95 -1.48 12.82 32.21
N ALA A 96 -2.38 13.31 31.37
CA ALA A 96 -3.69 13.77 31.81
C ALA A 96 -4.58 12.56 32.14
N LYS A 97 -5.18 12.59 33.34
CA LYS A 97 -5.91 11.46 33.91
C LYS A 97 -7.40 11.47 33.53
N GLY A 98 -8.00 10.28 33.48
CA GLY A 98 -9.43 10.13 33.22
C GLY A 98 -9.82 8.74 32.73
N SER A 99 -11.10 8.57 32.40
CA SER A 99 -11.70 7.31 31.95
C SER A 99 -11.50 7.09 30.44
N GLY A 100 -11.46 5.85 30.01
CA GLY A 100 -11.39 5.45 28.61
C GLY A 100 -10.13 5.95 27.92
N LYS A 101 -10.26 6.73 26.84
CA LYS A 101 -9.15 7.31 26.06
C LYS A 101 -8.71 8.68 26.55
N SER A 102 -9.09 9.08 27.76
CA SER A 102 -8.68 10.35 28.36
C SER A 102 -7.16 10.49 28.37
N GLY A 103 -6.66 11.65 27.97
CA GLY A 103 -5.23 11.96 27.98
C GLY A 103 -4.42 11.35 26.82
N VAL A 104 -5.06 10.62 25.90
CA VAL A 104 -4.39 10.20 24.64
C VAL A 104 -3.99 11.43 23.85
N ILE A 105 -2.74 11.47 23.39
CA ILE A 105 -2.27 12.38 22.32
C ILE A 105 -1.68 11.46 21.26
N GLN A 106 -2.33 11.36 20.10
CA GLN A 106 -1.97 10.43 19.04
C GLN A 106 -1.80 11.19 17.72
N VAL A 107 -0.70 10.91 17.04
CA VAL A 107 -0.42 11.37 15.69
C VAL A 107 -0.06 10.16 14.83
N SER A 108 0.11 10.34 13.53
CA SER A 108 0.57 9.28 12.62
C SER A 108 1.84 8.60 13.14
N HIS A 109 1.85 7.29 13.09
CA HIS A 109 3.02 6.47 13.44
C HIS A 109 3.83 6.20 12.17
N CYS A 110 4.94 6.89 11.99
CA CYS A 110 5.81 6.74 10.83
C CYS A 110 6.69 5.49 10.95
N GLY A 111 6.72 4.65 9.90
CA GLY A 111 7.67 3.53 9.73
C GLY A 111 9.05 4.03 9.28
N GLN A 112 9.82 3.18 8.62
CA GLN A 112 11.17 3.54 8.13
C GLN A 112 11.13 4.32 6.81
N GLU A 113 10.04 4.21 6.06
CA GLU A 113 9.82 4.90 4.79
C GLU A 113 9.40 6.35 4.99
N VAL A 114 9.92 7.23 4.15
CA VAL A 114 9.54 8.65 4.10
C VAL A 114 8.31 8.79 3.20
N LEU A 115 7.18 9.19 3.79
CA LEU A 115 5.90 9.32 3.08
C LEU A 115 5.31 10.72 3.24
N GLU A 116 4.76 11.26 2.16
CA GLU A 116 3.91 12.45 2.23
C GLU A 116 2.61 12.09 2.98
N ARG A 117 2.26 12.84 4.04
CA ARG A 117 1.12 12.56 4.91
C ARG A 117 0.28 13.80 5.17
N THR A 118 -1.04 13.61 5.26
CA THR A 118 -1.94 14.70 5.68
C THR A 118 -1.73 15.11 7.13
N ALA A 119 -1.09 14.27 7.94
CA ALA A 119 -0.79 14.60 9.34
C ALA A 119 0.18 15.77 9.49
N CYS A 120 1.10 15.98 8.53
CA CYS A 120 1.95 17.17 8.46
C CYS A 120 1.97 17.72 7.04
N GLU A 121 1.52 18.94 6.85
CA GLU A 121 1.50 19.62 5.55
C GLU A 121 2.16 21.00 5.67
N ILE A 122 3.09 21.28 4.76
CA ILE A 122 3.68 22.60 4.58
C ILE A 122 2.99 23.25 3.38
N THR A 123 2.27 24.34 3.64
CA THR A 123 1.59 25.16 2.62
C THR A 123 2.39 26.44 2.36
N LYS A 124 1.90 27.33 1.51
CA LYS A 124 2.50 28.66 1.29
C LYS A 124 2.43 29.56 2.53
N GLU A 125 1.43 29.34 3.38
CA GLU A 125 1.15 30.18 4.55
C GLU A 125 1.88 29.69 5.81
N GLY A 126 2.12 28.36 5.92
CA GLY A 126 2.72 27.79 7.12
C GLY A 126 2.61 26.27 7.20
N ILE A 127 2.81 25.75 8.41
CA ILE A 127 2.86 24.34 8.72
C ILE A 127 1.58 23.93 9.43
N HIS A 128 0.93 22.89 8.93
CA HIS A 128 -0.21 22.24 9.56
C HIS A 128 0.20 20.90 10.16
N ILE A 129 -0.19 20.67 11.42
CA ILE A 129 -0.10 19.34 12.07
C ILE A 129 -1.49 18.92 12.48
N ARG A 130 -1.93 17.71 12.06
CA ARG A 130 -3.20 17.09 12.46
C ARG A 130 -2.93 15.89 13.36
N PHE A 131 -3.67 15.81 14.45
CA PHE A 131 -3.49 14.80 15.48
C PHE A 131 -4.80 14.56 16.25
N PHE A 132 -4.78 13.59 17.15
CA PHE A 132 -5.94 13.23 17.93
C PHE A 132 -5.68 13.41 19.42
N VAL A 133 -6.70 13.88 20.14
CA VAL A 133 -6.66 14.05 21.60
C VAL A 133 -7.88 13.39 22.25
N GLY A 134 -7.64 12.52 23.21
CA GLY A 134 -8.68 11.97 24.05
C GLY A 134 -9.08 12.97 25.13
N PHE A 135 -10.27 13.55 25.01
CA PHE A 135 -10.74 14.57 25.95
C PHE A 135 -11.06 13.93 27.32
N PRO A 136 -10.47 14.45 28.42
CA PRO A 136 -10.55 13.82 29.73
C PRO A 136 -11.93 13.85 30.37
N ALA A 137 -12.29 12.75 31.03
CA ALA A 137 -13.51 12.63 31.81
C ALA A 137 -13.34 11.71 33.01
N ASN A 138 -14.15 11.91 34.04
CA ASN A 138 -14.36 10.98 35.15
C ASN A 138 -15.69 10.23 34.91
N GLY A 139 -15.64 8.97 34.50
CA GLY A 139 -16.79 8.30 33.91
C GLY A 139 -17.22 9.01 32.62
N ARG A 140 -18.41 9.61 32.62
CA ARG A 140 -18.94 10.45 31.51
C ARG A 140 -19.08 11.91 31.91
N THR A 141 -18.42 12.33 32.97
CA THR A 141 -18.41 13.70 33.49
C THR A 141 -17.14 14.40 33.07
N ILE A 142 -17.23 15.58 32.50
CA ILE A 142 -16.11 16.38 32.02
C ILE A 142 -15.09 16.65 33.14
N ASN A 143 -13.81 16.42 32.84
CA ASN A 143 -12.68 16.86 33.65
C ASN A 143 -11.91 17.93 32.85
N SER A 144 -12.39 19.18 32.94
CA SER A 144 -11.81 20.27 32.14
C SER A 144 -10.41 20.66 32.55
N GLY A 145 -10.04 20.50 33.83
CA GLY A 145 -8.69 20.80 34.30
C GLY A 145 -7.61 19.93 33.66
N GLU A 146 -7.92 18.66 33.40
CA GLU A 146 -7.00 17.77 32.69
C GLU A 146 -6.90 18.13 31.19
N LEU A 147 -8.00 18.55 30.56
CA LEU A 147 -7.95 19.02 29.17
C LEU A 147 -7.21 20.37 29.07
N GLU A 148 -7.37 21.24 30.07
CA GLU A 148 -6.61 22.49 30.17
C GLU A 148 -5.09 22.23 30.23
N LYS A 149 -4.62 21.22 30.99
CA LYS A 149 -3.22 20.80 30.98
C LYS A 149 -2.76 20.38 29.58
N ILE A 150 -3.58 19.59 28.87
CA ILE A 150 -3.23 19.16 27.49
C ILE A 150 -3.09 20.37 26.58
N LEU A 151 -4.11 21.24 26.53
CA LEU A 151 -4.17 22.30 25.53
C LEU A 151 -3.28 23.50 25.84
N PHE A 152 -3.01 23.79 27.13
CA PHE A 152 -2.28 24.99 27.53
C PHE A 152 -0.89 24.72 28.14
N VAL A 153 -0.55 23.45 28.45
CA VAL A 153 0.78 23.10 28.97
C VAL A 153 1.51 22.14 28.05
N TYR A 154 0.88 21.01 27.68
CA TYR A 154 1.58 19.97 26.91
C TYR A 154 1.66 20.33 25.42
N LEU A 155 0.57 20.77 24.83
CA LEU A 155 0.51 21.10 23.41
C LEU A 155 1.43 22.26 23.02
N PRO A 156 1.49 23.40 23.77
CA PRO A 156 2.46 24.45 23.49
C PRO A 156 3.91 23.95 23.48
N LYS A 157 4.29 23.05 24.41
CA LYS A 157 5.62 22.43 24.43
C LYS A 157 5.86 21.55 23.20
N CYS A 158 4.85 20.76 22.78
CA CYS A 158 4.96 19.99 21.56
C CYS A 158 5.20 20.88 20.35
N VAL A 159 4.44 21.97 20.21
CA VAL A 159 4.59 22.94 19.11
C VAL A 159 5.97 23.59 19.15
N GLU A 160 6.38 24.11 20.31
CA GLU A 160 7.66 24.80 20.47
C GLU A 160 8.85 23.89 20.09
N MET A 161 8.85 22.66 20.59
CA MET A 161 9.98 21.73 20.44
C MET A 161 10.04 21.06 19.06
N SER A 162 8.95 21.08 18.27
CA SER A 162 8.89 20.39 16.99
C SER A 162 8.67 21.29 15.77
N LEU A 163 8.01 22.45 15.92
CA LEU A 163 7.56 23.25 14.78
C LEU A 163 8.24 24.62 14.66
N TYR A 164 9.15 24.96 15.57
CA TYR A 164 9.96 26.18 15.45
C TYR A 164 11.41 25.83 15.14
N HIS A 165 11.94 26.36 14.03
CA HIS A 165 13.30 26.09 13.57
C HIS A 165 14.36 26.33 14.68
N ARG A 166 14.19 27.37 15.49
CA ARG A 166 15.11 27.68 16.62
C ARG A 166 15.22 26.60 17.70
N LYS A 167 14.26 25.66 17.74
CA LYS A 167 14.17 24.54 18.72
C LYS A 167 14.44 23.17 18.11
N VAL A 168 14.41 23.10 16.79
CA VAL A 168 14.79 21.88 16.05
C VAL A 168 16.28 21.98 15.74
N PRO A 169 17.10 20.98 16.09
CA PRO A 169 18.52 21.02 15.76
C PRO A 169 18.73 21.17 14.25
N GLU A 170 19.39 22.25 13.86
CA GLU A 170 19.62 22.58 12.45
C GLU A 170 20.33 21.44 11.72
N ARG A 171 21.34 20.84 12.38
CA ARG A 171 22.09 19.70 11.84
C ARG A 171 21.18 18.50 11.49
N GLU A 172 20.19 18.18 12.34
CA GLU A 172 19.24 17.08 12.07
C GLU A 172 18.37 17.39 10.85
N THR A 173 17.87 18.64 10.76
CA THR A 173 17.05 19.07 9.63
C THR A 173 17.85 19.07 8.32
N GLU A 174 19.08 19.59 8.33
CA GLU A 174 19.97 19.56 7.17
C GLU A 174 20.30 18.15 6.74
N GLN A 175 20.59 17.24 7.68
CA GLN A 175 20.86 15.83 7.38
C GLN A 175 19.69 15.16 6.65
N VAL A 176 18.45 15.43 7.04
CA VAL A 176 17.25 14.89 6.38
C VAL A 176 17.15 15.39 4.93
N ILE A 177 17.36 16.71 4.71
CA ILE A 177 17.31 17.29 3.38
C ILE A 177 18.46 16.78 2.51
N CYS A 178 19.69 16.77 3.04
CA CYS A 178 20.86 16.24 2.33
C CYS A 178 20.67 14.77 1.92
N LEU A 179 20.17 13.94 2.84
CA LEU A 179 19.89 12.53 2.54
C LEU A 179 18.87 12.40 1.39
N LYS A 180 17.79 13.19 1.44
CA LYS A 180 16.77 13.16 0.38
C LYS A 180 17.33 13.59 -0.98
N GLU A 181 18.18 14.61 -1.00
CA GLU A 181 18.83 15.04 -2.25
C GLU A 181 19.81 13.99 -2.78
N ASP A 182 20.55 13.33 -1.90
CA ASP A 182 21.46 12.23 -2.28
C ASP A 182 20.69 11.02 -2.83
N GLN A 183 19.57 10.64 -2.21
CA GLN A 183 18.69 9.58 -2.71
C GLN A 183 18.12 9.92 -4.09
N ARG A 184 17.73 11.18 -4.32
CA ARG A 184 17.28 11.65 -5.63
C ARG A 184 18.37 11.52 -6.69
N VAL A 185 19.61 11.90 -6.37
CA VAL A 185 20.76 11.73 -7.30
C VAL A 185 20.92 10.26 -7.70
N ILE A 186 20.80 9.32 -6.74
CA ILE A 186 20.89 7.89 -7.07
C ILE A 186 19.77 7.48 -8.02
N ARG A 187 18.52 7.89 -7.81
CA ARG A 187 17.38 7.60 -8.72
C ARG A 187 17.61 8.15 -10.12
N GLU A 188 18.18 9.36 -10.25
CA GLU A 188 18.55 9.94 -11.52
C GLU A 188 19.68 9.15 -12.20
N GLU A 189 20.69 8.73 -11.45
CA GLU A 189 21.81 7.93 -11.98
C GLU A 189 21.37 6.52 -12.40
N LEU A 190 20.40 5.89 -11.74
CA LEU A 190 19.81 4.62 -12.20
C LEU A 190 19.30 4.79 -13.65
N LYS A 191 18.50 5.83 -13.91
CA LYS A 191 17.93 6.10 -15.23
C LYS A 191 19.03 6.37 -16.28
N LYS A 192 20.01 7.21 -15.95
CA LYS A 192 21.13 7.56 -16.86
C LYS A 192 22.01 6.37 -17.23
N ARG A 193 22.26 5.46 -16.27
CA ARG A 193 23.17 4.32 -16.47
C ARG A 193 22.46 3.03 -16.90
N GLY A 194 21.14 3.06 -17.14
CA GLY A 194 20.37 1.88 -17.48
C GLY A 194 20.34 0.83 -16.37
N LEU A 195 20.28 1.28 -15.12
CA LEU A 195 20.17 0.45 -13.93
C LEU A 195 18.72 0.39 -13.46
N ILE A 196 18.35 -0.71 -12.81
CA ILE A 196 17.04 -0.92 -12.18
C ILE A 196 17.10 -0.93 -10.66
N ALA A 197 18.29 -1.10 -10.09
CA ALA A 197 18.50 -0.98 -8.65
C ALA A 197 19.96 -0.65 -8.32
N PHE A 198 20.15 -0.08 -7.11
CA PHE A 198 21.45 0.16 -6.47
C PHE A 198 21.36 -0.26 -5.01
N VAL A 199 22.36 -0.99 -4.53
CA VAL A 199 22.52 -1.38 -3.12
C VAL A 199 23.89 -0.93 -2.66
N ALA A 200 23.95 0.05 -1.78
CA ALA A 200 25.20 0.61 -1.29
C ALA A 200 25.97 -0.38 -0.40
N ASN A 201 27.28 -0.35 -0.51
CA ASN A 201 28.17 -1.06 0.43
C ASN A 201 27.95 -0.50 1.85
N GLY A 202 27.90 -1.40 2.82
CA GLY A 202 27.62 -1.08 4.23
C GLY A 202 26.14 -1.03 4.58
N SER A 203 25.21 -1.22 3.63
CA SER A 203 23.78 -1.30 3.93
C SER A 203 23.44 -2.48 4.84
N ILE A 204 22.50 -2.29 5.75
CA ILE A 204 21.95 -3.33 6.63
C ILE A 204 20.61 -3.78 6.07
N LEU A 205 20.60 -4.92 5.39
CA LEU A 205 19.43 -5.40 4.69
C LEU A 205 18.39 -6.10 5.60
N PRO A 206 18.79 -6.98 6.56
CA PRO A 206 17.84 -7.70 7.39
C PRO A 206 17.21 -6.80 8.45
N ARG A 207 15.96 -7.15 8.80
CA ARG A 207 15.20 -6.54 9.89
C ARG A 207 15.36 -7.33 11.18
N GLN A 208 15.13 -6.68 12.31
CA GLN A 208 15.33 -7.28 13.65
C GLN A 208 14.47 -8.53 13.86
N SER A 209 13.26 -8.55 13.29
CA SER A 209 12.34 -9.70 13.29
C SER A 209 11.31 -9.54 12.15
N GLY A 210 10.55 -10.60 11.87
CA GLY A 210 9.47 -10.56 10.86
C GLY A 210 8.35 -9.55 11.14
N ASN A 211 8.23 -9.06 12.38
CA ASN A 211 7.24 -8.06 12.78
C ASN A 211 7.84 -6.69 13.09
N SER A 212 9.13 -6.48 12.79
CA SER A 212 9.84 -5.23 13.06
C SER A 212 10.44 -4.66 11.78
N ASP A 213 10.21 -3.38 11.54
CA ASP A 213 10.85 -2.64 10.43
C ASP A 213 12.23 -2.08 10.82
N LEU A 214 12.67 -2.27 12.07
CA LEU A 214 13.96 -1.80 12.54
C LEU A 214 15.11 -2.65 11.99
N PRO A 215 16.27 -2.05 11.68
CA PRO A 215 17.46 -2.80 11.21
C PRO A 215 17.97 -3.78 12.27
N MET A 216 18.47 -4.93 11.83
CA MET A 216 19.12 -5.90 12.69
C MET A 216 20.48 -5.36 13.15
N LYS A 217 20.75 -5.37 14.47
CA LYS A 217 21.96 -4.75 15.05
C LYS A 217 23.27 -5.46 14.66
N ASP A 218 23.26 -6.79 14.67
CA ASP A 218 24.47 -7.61 14.43
C ASP A 218 24.45 -8.25 13.03
N ALA A 219 23.88 -7.55 12.04
CA ALA A 219 23.80 -8.03 10.67
C ALA A 219 25.14 -7.89 9.95
N VAL A 220 25.40 -8.81 9.02
CA VAL A 220 26.50 -8.67 8.06
C VAL A 220 26.19 -7.49 7.13
N PRO A 221 27.03 -6.45 7.08
CA PRO A 221 26.84 -5.33 6.16
C PRO A 221 26.97 -5.80 4.71
N PHE A 222 26.11 -5.28 3.85
CA PHE A 222 26.12 -5.61 2.44
C PHE A 222 27.44 -5.16 1.79
N GLN A 223 28.02 -6.03 0.95
CA GLN A 223 29.22 -5.75 0.16
C GLN A 223 29.01 -6.20 -1.27
N SER A 224 29.12 -5.29 -2.24
CA SER A 224 28.93 -5.60 -3.65
C SER A 224 30.03 -6.49 -4.22
N PRO A 225 29.71 -7.41 -5.15
CA PRO A 225 30.70 -8.05 -5.99
C PRO A 225 31.46 -7.01 -6.80
N LYS A 226 32.78 -7.17 -6.95
CA LYS A 226 33.63 -6.20 -7.71
C LYS A 226 33.20 -6.00 -9.15
N SER A 227 32.71 -7.04 -9.82
CA SER A 227 32.22 -6.99 -11.20
C SER A 227 30.92 -6.18 -11.39
N MET A 228 30.15 -6.00 -10.31
CA MET A 228 28.90 -5.26 -10.29
C MET A 228 29.00 -3.93 -9.52
N GLU A 229 30.20 -3.64 -8.96
CA GLU A 229 30.45 -2.45 -8.17
C GLU A 229 30.46 -1.20 -9.07
N ILE A 230 29.69 -0.21 -8.67
CA ILE A 230 29.67 1.11 -9.31
C ILE A 230 29.86 2.19 -8.25
N THR A 231 30.38 3.32 -8.68
CA THR A 231 30.52 4.53 -7.87
C THR A 231 29.56 5.60 -8.39
N ILE A 232 28.81 6.19 -7.48
CA ILE A 232 27.91 7.32 -7.75
C ILE A 232 28.40 8.51 -6.94
N GLN A 233 28.54 9.66 -7.60
CA GLN A 233 28.88 10.93 -6.95
C GLN A 233 27.59 11.55 -6.41
N LEU A 234 27.50 11.66 -5.10
CA LEU A 234 26.39 12.29 -4.40
C LEU A 234 26.65 13.80 -4.24
N ARG A 235 25.60 14.53 -3.95
CA ARG A 235 25.68 15.98 -3.80
C ARG A 235 26.31 16.38 -2.45
N HIS A 236 25.99 15.65 -1.38
CA HIS A 236 26.39 16.01 -0.01
C HIS A 236 27.35 15.03 0.62
N ARG A 237 27.18 13.74 0.38
CA ARG A 237 27.97 12.67 1.02
C ARG A 237 29.26 12.33 0.27
N GLY A 238 29.53 12.95 -0.88
CA GLY A 238 30.66 12.60 -1.74
C GLY A 238 30.37 11.34 -2.55
N SER A 239 31.39 10.48 -2.72
CA SER A 239 31.24 9.23 -3.50
C SER A 239 30.63 8.12 -2.65
N ILE A 240 29.68 7.38 -3.22
CA ILE A 240 29.14 6.14 -2.65
C ILE A 240 29.39 5.00 -3.62
N THR A 241 29.82 3.84 -3.10
CA THR A 241 30.02 2.61 -3.88
C THR A 241 28.97 1.58 -3.52
N GLY A 242 28.60 0.74 -4.47
CA GLY A 242 27.63 -0.31 -4.24
C GLY A 242 27.37 -1.15 -5.49
N MET A 243 26.50 -2.13 -5.36
CA MET A 243 26.07 -3.00 -6.44
C MET A 243 25.04 -2.32 -7.32
N GLY A 244 25.34 -2.17 -8.61
CA GLY A 244 24.39 -1.74 -9.64
C GLY A 244 23.78 -2.93 -10.36
N ILE A 245 22.45 -3.07 -10.33
CA ILE A 245 21.71 -4.08 -11.10
C ILE A 245 21.26 -3.44 -12.42
N ARG A 246 21.67 -4.03 -13.55
CA ARG A 246 21.35 -3.51 -14.89
C ARG A 246 19.98 -3.96 -15.35
N LYS A 247 19.43 -3.25 -16.34
CA LYS A 247 18.25 -3.70 -17.08
C LYS A 247 18.50 -5.09 -17.67
N GLY A 248 17.46 -5.92 -17.70
CA GLY A 248 17.50 -7.30 -18.16
C GLY A 248 16.92 -8.28 -17.17
N ILE A 249 17.38 -9.51 -17.20
CA ILE A 249 16.98 -10.59 -16.32
C ILE A 249 18.10 -10.86 -15.32
N THR A 250 17.87 -10.52 -14.07
CA THR A 250 18.83 -10.78 -12.97
C THR A 250 18.29 -11.90 -12.09
N LEU A 251 19.11 -12.91 -11.84
CA LEU A 251 18.81 -13.99 -10.91
C LEU A 251 19.53 -13.78 -9.59
N ILE A 252 18.83 -14.04 -8.49
CA ILE A 252 19.39 -14.15 -7.16
C ILE A 252 19.27 -15.62 -6.74
N ALA A 253 20.38 -16.36 -6.81
CA ALA A 253 20.46 -17.79 -6.52
C ALA A 253 21.17 -18.04 -5.18
N GLY A 254 21.15 -19.29 -4.69
CA GLY A 254 21.85 -19.71 -3.48
C GLY A 254 21.02 -20.66 -2.62
N GLY A 255 21.66 -21.25 -1.62
CA GLY A 255 21.01 -22.17 -0.67
C GLY A 255 19.94 -21.50 0.20
N GLY A 256 19.19 -22.30 0.95
CA GLY A 256 18.27 -21.77 1.97
C GLY A 256 19.03 -20.98 3.03
N TYR A 257 18.39 -19.93 3.58
CA TYR A 257 18.92 -19.08 4.66
C TYR A 257 20.16 -18.23 4.34
N HIS A 258 20.60 -18.15 3.10
CA HIS A 258 21.74 -17.32 2.68
C HIS A 258 21.38 -15.84 2.39
N GLY A 259 20.12 -15.41 2.62
CA GLY A 259 19.71 -14.01 2.50
C GLY A 259 19.13 -13.61 1.14
N LYS A 260 18.73 -14.56 0.27
CA LYS A 260 18.10 -14.27 -1.05
C LYS A 260 16.85 -13.41 -0.91
N SER A 261 15.86 -13.88 -0.14
CA SER A 261 14.60 -13.17 0.07
C SER A 261 14.82 -11.84 0.81
N THR A 262 15.80 -11.77 1.72
CA THR A 262 16.17 -10.52 2.40
C THR A 262 16.67 -9.45 1.42
N LEU A 263 17.50 -9.84 0.43
CA LEU A 263 17.93 -8.92 -0.63
C LEU A 263 16.73 -8.49 -1.49
N LEU A 264 15.86 -9.44 -1.87
CA LEU A 264 14.67 -9.12 -2.66
C LEU A 264 13.71 -8.19 -1.91
N GLU A 265 13.46 -8.40 -0.61
CA GLU A 265 12.66 -7.52 0.23
C GLU A 265 13.25 -6.12 0.35
N ALA A 266 14.57 -6.02 0.46
CA ALA A 266 15.25 -4.73 0.49
C ALA A 266 15.05 -3.97 -0.83
N LEU A 267 15.15 -4.68 -1.97
CA LEU A 267 14.87 -4.13 -3.30
C LEU A 267 13.39 -3.78 -3.47
N GLU A 268 12.48 -4.58 -2.92
CA GLU A 268 11.04 -4.31 -2.92
C GLU A 268 10.70 -3.00 -2.20
N LYS A 269 11.30 -2.75 -1.03
CA LYS A 269 11.11 -1.50 -0.27
C LYS A 269 11.97 -0.35 -0.79
N GLY A 270 13.01 -0.61 -1.57
CA GLY A 270 13.88 0.37 -2.21
C GLY A 270 13.18 1.30 -3.21
N VAL A 271 11.91 1.06 -3.50
CA VAL A 271 11.04 1.98 -4.25
C VAL A 271 10.64 3.21 -3.42
N TYR A 272 10.76 3.12 -2.11
CA TYR A 272 10.61 4.25 -1.18
C TYR A 272 11.96 4.83 -0.80
N ASP A 273 11.96 6.07 -0.34
CA ASP A 273 13.10 6.62 0.37
C ASP A 273 13.00 6.25 1.84
N HIS A 274 14.13 5.95 2.47
CA HIS A 274 14.21 5.55 3.86
C HIS A 274 14.91 6.62 4.70
N ILE A 275 14.54 6.70 5.98
CA ILE A 275 15.16 7.65 6.92
C ILE A 275 16.62 7.28 7.21
N ALA A 276 17.38 8.25 7.72
CA ALA A 276 18.74 8.01 8.19
C ALA A 276 18.76 7.00 9.36
N GLY A 277 19.71 6.08 9.32
CA GLY A 277 19.90 5.03 10.33
C GLY A 277 19.02 3.80 10.13
N ASP A 278 18.23 3.76 9.05
CA ASP A 278 17.46 2.57 8.68
C ASP A 278 18.33 1.41 8.15
N GLY A 279 19.52 1.72 7.67
CA GLY A 279 20.41 0.75 7.02
C GLY A 279 20.07 0.45 5.57
N ARG A 280 18.90 0.83 5.08
CA ARG A 280 18.46 0.73 3.67
C ARG A 280 18.35 2.10 3.00
N GLU A 281 18.90 3.18 3.57
CA GLU A 281 18.81 4.56 3.05
C GLU A 281 19.29 4.68 1.61
N PHE A 282 20.27 3.85 1.24
CA PHE A 282 20.86 3.81 -0.10
C PHE A 282 20.64 2.46 -0.80
N VAL A 283 19.55 1.78 -0.46
CA VAL A 283 18.99 0.69 -1.25
C VAL A 283 17.87 1.28 -2.08
N ILE A 284 18.12 1.53 -3.35
CA ILE A 284 17.21 2.25 -4.24
C ILE A 284 16.90 1.40 -5.45
N THR A 285 15.63 1.19 -5.69
CA THR A 285 15.10 0.42 -6.82
C THR A 285 14.30 1.34 -7.73
N ASP A 286 14.24 1.01 -9.01
CA ASP A 286 13.38 1.68 -9.98
C ASP A 286 11.97 1.85 -9.39
N ASP A 287 11.48 3.04 -9.48
CA ASP A 287 10.21 3.45 -8.88
C ASP A 287 8.98 2.79 -9.54
N THR A 288 9.15 2.09 -10.68
CA THR A 288 8.10 1.27 -11.32
C THR A 288 8.14 -0.20 -10.89
N ALA A 289 9.13 -0.64 -10.11
CA ALA A 289 9.28 -2.03 -9.75
C ALA A 289 8.05 -2.58 -9.01
N TRP A 290 7.57 -3.74 -9.44
CA TRP A 290 6.37 -4.37 -8.92
C TRP A 290 6.67 -5.78 -8.40
N LYS A 291 6.34 -6.02 -7.12
CA LYS A 291 6.46 -7.34 -6.50
C LYS A 291 5.27 -8.20 -6.92
N LEU A 292 5.59 -9.36 -7.47
CA LEU A 292 4.63 -10.34 -7.96
C LEU A 292 4.64 -11.60 -7.09
N ARG A 293 3.46 -12.19 -6.93
CA ARG A 293 3.29 -13.49 -6.30
C ARG A 293 2.04 -14.21 -6.82
N ALA A 294 1.92 -15.49 -6.53
CA ALA A 294 0.69 -16.24 -6.71
C ALA A 294 -0.31 -15.94 -5.56
N GLU A 295 -1.59 -15.85 -5.89
CA GLU A 295 -2.68 -15.55 -4.96
C GLU A 295 -3.84 -16.51 -5.19
N ASP A 296 -3.84 -17.66 -4.52
CA ASP A 296 -4.95 -18.62 -4.63
C ASP A 296 -6.25 -18.02 -4.08
N GLY A 297 -7.33 -18.24 -4.82
CA GLY A 297 -8.65 -17.72 -4.45
C GLY A 297 -8.89 -16.25 -4.85
N ARG A 298 -7.94 -15.59 -5.51
CA ARG A 298 -8.10 -14.22 -5.99
C ARG A 298 -9.23 -14.11 -7.00
N LYS A 299 -10.04 -13.06 -6.86
CA LYS A 299 -11.01 -12.68 -7.90
C LYS A 299 -10.29 -11.94 -9.03
N ILE A 300 -10.65 -12.25 -10.26
CA ILE A 300 -10.14 -11.59 -11.48
C ILE A 300 -11.32 -11.13 -12.30
N LYS A 301 -11.24 -9.93 -12.90
CA LYS A 301 -12.30 -9.37 -13.73
C LYS A 301 -11.74 -8.75 -15.00
N ASP A 302 -12.20 -9.26 -16.14
CA ASP A 302 -11.90 -8.77 -17.50
C ASP A 302 -10.40 -8.51 -17.80
N VAL A 303 -9.53 -9.41 -17.32
CA VAL A 303 -8.06 -9.31 -17.55
C VAL A 303 -7.70 -10.18 -18.76
N ASP A 304 -6.87 -9.64 -19.66
CA ASP A 304 -6.31 -10.41 -20.78
C ASP A 304 -5.10 -11.21 -20.30
N ILE A 305 -5.33 -12.49 -19.96
CA ILE A 305 -4.27 -13.41 -19.54
C ILE A 305 -3.67 -14.23 -20.69
N SER A 306 -4.03 -13.92 -21.94
CA SER A 306 -3.66 -14.73 -23.11
C SER A 306 -2.16 -14.74 -23.41
N LEU A 307 -1.38 -13.80 -22.86
CA LEU A 307 0.09 -13.85 -22.93
C LEU A 307 0.65 -15.12 -22.29
N PHE A 308 -0.02 -15.63 -21.25
CA PHE A 308 0.43 -16.78 -20.47
C PHE A 308 -0.54 -17.99 -20.50
N ILE A 309 -1.83 -17.75 -20.67
CA ILE A 309 -2.84 -18.82 -20.58
C ILE A 309 -3.76 -18.76 -21.78
N ASN A 310 -3.78 -19.85 -22.55
CA ASN A 310 -4.59 -19.97 -23.75
C ASN A 310 -5.30 -21.32 -23.80
N HIS A 311 -6.32 -21.46 -24.65
CA HIS A 311 -6.99 -22.71 -24.94
C HIS A 311 -7.47 -23.49 -23.69
N LEU A 312 -8.11 -22.76 -22.75
CA LEU A 312 -8.66 -23.40 -21.55
C LEU A 312 -9.64 -24.52 -21.92
N PRO A 313 -9.55 -25.70 -21.30
CA PRO A 313 -10.43 -26.85 -21.62
C PRO A 313 -11.92 -26.57 -21.43
N ASN A 314 -12.26 -25.58 -20.57
CA ASN A 314 -13.64 -25.16 -20.34
C ASN A 314 -14.13 -24.06 -21.31
N GLY A 315 -13.36 -23.72 -22.34
CA GLY A 315 -13.70 -22.75 -23.38
C GLY A 315 -13.80 -21.30 -22.92
N ARG A 316 -13.37 -20.96 -21.70
CA ARG A 316 -13.39 -19.58 -21.22
C ARG A 316 -12.48 -18.68 -22.04
N ASN A 317 -12.94 -17.46 -22.31
CA ASN A 317 -12.17 -16.46 -23.02
C ASN A 317 -11.01 -15.95 -22.15
N THR A 318 -9.77 -16.12 -22.62
CA THR A 318 -8.55 -15.71 -21.92
C THR A 318 -8.18 -14.25 -22.20
N ARG A 319 -8.71 -13.63 -23.25
CA ARG A 319 -8.52 -12.19 -23.53
C ARG A 319 -9.39 -11.28 -22.68
N ARG A 320 -10.50 -11.80 -22.15
CA ARG A 320 -11.39 -11.12 -21.19
C ARG A 320 -11.75 -12.08 -20.07
N PHE A 321 -10.71 -12.51 -19.36
CA PHE A 321 -10.85 -13.53 -18.35
C PHE A 321 -11.43 -12.98 -17.05
N SER A 322 -12.41 -13.71 -16.51
CA SER A 322 -13.04 -13.38 -15.24
C SER A 322 -13.26 -14.65 -14.42
N THR A 323 -12.95 -14.60 -13.13
CA THR A 323 -13.22 -15.67 -12.17
C THR A 323 -13.37 -15.10 -10.77
N LEU A 324 -14.15 -15.80 -9.93
CA LEU A 324 -14.30 -15.45 -8.51
C LEU A 324 -13.29 -16.21 -7.62
N ASP A 325 -12.54 -17.16 -8.22
CA ASP A 325 -11.66 -18.06 -7.48
C ASP A 325 -10.55 -18.50 -8.46
N ALA A 326 -9.48 -17.74 -8.53
CA ALA A 326 -8.34 -18.01 -9.39
C ALA A 326 -7.37 -18.99 -8.72
N SER A 327 -6.81 -19.92 -9.51
CA SER A 327 -5.63 -20.68 -9.07
C SER A 327 -4.39 -19.78 -9.01
N GLY A 328 -3.34 -20.23 -8.33
CA GLY A 328 -2.08 -19.50 -8.22
C GLY A 328 -1.48 -19.10 -9.56
N SER A 329 -1.45 -20.01 -10.55
CA SER A 329 -0.96 -19.71 -11.90
C SER A 329 -1.83 -18.66 -12.62
N THR A 330 -3.14 -18.74 -12.49
CA THR A 330 -4.06 -17.78 -13.10
C THR A 330 -3.96 -16.39 -12.46
N SER A 331 -3.86 -16.34 -11.14
CA SER A 331 -3.68 -15.09 -10.41
C SER A 331 -2.34 -14.44 -10.73
N GLN A 332 -1.27 -15.23 -10.85
CA GLN A 332 0.06 -14.71 -11.18
C GLN A 332 0.13 -14.18 -12.63
N ALA A 333 -0.51 -14.88 -13.58
CA ALA A 333 -0.67 -14.36 -14.95
C ALA A 333 -1.39 -13.00 -14.95
N ALA A 334 -2.50 -12.89 -14.23
CA ALA A 334 -3.25 -11.63 -14.11
C ALA A 334 -2.42 -10.53 -13.43
N ASN A 335 -1.66 -10.84 -12.38
CA ASN A 335 -0.77 -9.89 -11.70
C ASN A 335 0.28 -9.28 -12.65
N ILE A 336 0.88 -10.09 -13.52
CA ILE A 336 1.85 -9.59 -14.51
C ILE A 336 1.16 -8.65 -15.50
N ILE A 337 0.00 -9.00 -16.01
CA ILE A 337 -0.74 -8.15 -16.94
C ILE A 337 -1.13 -6.83 -16.27
N GLU A 338 -1.58 -6.86 -15.02
CA GLU A 338 -1.92 -5.66 -14.27
C GLU A 338 -0.69 -4.77 -13.98
N ALA A 339 0.48 -5.39 -13.75
CA ALA A 339 1.74 -4.65 -13.65
C ALA A 339 2.10 -3.97 -14.98
N ILE A 340 1.88 -4.65 -16.11
CA ILE A 340 2.09 -4.08 -17.45
C ILE A 340 1.13 -2.92 -17.72
N GLU A 341 -0.15 -3.07 -17.40
CA GLU A 341 -1.15 -2.00 -17.49
C GLU A 341 -0.78 -0.79 -16.63
N ALA A 342 -0.17 -1.04 -15.46
CA ALA A 342 0.36 -0.02 -14.57
C ALA A 342 1.72 0.57 -15.04
N LYS A 343 2.19 0.19 -16.22
CA LYS A 343 3.46 0.65 -16.81
C LYS A 343 4.71 0.29 -15.99
N SER A 344 4.67 -0.82 -15.28
CA SER A 344 5.84 -1.36 -14.57
C SER A 344 6.95 -1.71 -15.57
N GLN A 345 8.18 -1.31 -15.27
CA GLN A 345 9.38 -1.64 -16.05
C GLN A 345 10.25 -2.72 -15.36
N VAL A 346 9.92 -3.06 -14.10
CA VAL A 346 10.71 -4.02 -13.32
C VAL A 346 9.77 -4.94 -12.54
N LEU A 347 9.89 -6.24 -12.75
CA LEU A 347 9.18 -7.27 -12.02
C LEU A 347 10.09 -7.88 -10.96
N LEU A 348 9.63 -7.95 -9.72
CA LEU A 348 10.31 -8.60 -8.60
C LEU A 348 9.57 -9.90 -8.27
N ILE A 349 10.23 -11.04 -8.42
CA ILE A 349 9.61 -12.35 -8.30
C ILE A 349 10.41 -13.22 -7.34
N ASP A 350 9.72 -13.95 -6.47
CA ASP A 350 10.31 -15.00 -5.64
C ASP A 350 9.71 -16.35 -6.03
N GLU A 351 10.57 -17.33 -6.37
CA GLU A 351 10.15 -18.68 -6.73
C GLU A 351 9.28 -19.30 -5.63
N ASP A 352 9.64 -19.09 -4.36
CA ASP A 352 8.94 -19.68 -3.22
C ASP A 352 7.51 -19.16 -3.02
N THR A 353 7.20 -17.96 -3.52
CA THR A 353 5.85 -17.36 -3.46
C THR A 353 5.10 -17.40 -4.78
N SER A 354 5.65 -18.11 -5.76
CA SER A 354 5.12 -18.24 -7.12
C SER A 354 4.48 -19.60 -7.35
N ALA A 355 3.57 -19.68 -8.32
CA ALA A 355 3.00 -20.95 -8.75
C ALA A 355 4.01 -21.71 -9.60
N THR A 356 4.46 -22.88 -9.15
CA THR A 356 5.54 -23.65 -9.79
C THR A 356 5.25 -23.94 -11.27
N ASN A 357 4.03 -24.38 -11.61
CA ASN A 357 3.62 -24.69 -12.97
C ASN A 357 3.53 -23.45 -13.89
N PHE A 358 3.37 -22.27 -13.31
CA PHE A 358 3.45 -21.01 -14.03
C PHE A 358 4.89 -20.56 -14.26
N MET A 359 5.76 -20.82 -13.31
CA MET A 359 7.16 -20.38 -13.38
C MET A 359 7.96 -21.19 -14.39
N VAL A 360 7.87 -22.50 -14.33
CA VAL A 360 8.64 -23.43 -15.14
C VAL A 360 7.86 -24.70 -15.42
N ARG A 361 8.21 -25.35 -16.50
CA ARG A 361 7.74 -26.68 -16.82
C ARG A 361 8.94 -27.60 -17.05
N ASP A 362 9.00 -28.67 -16.29
CA ASP A 362 10.04 -29.68 -16.39
C ASP A 362 10.08 -30.34 -17.77
N GLU A 363 11.27 -30.66 -18.30
CA GLU A 363 11.46 -31.26 -19.63
C GLU A 363 10.74 -32.59 -19.78
N LEU A 364 10.70 -33.42 -18.73
CA LEU A 364 9.96 -34.69 -18.75
C LEU A 364 8.47 -34.44 -18.84
N MET A 365 7.92 -33.50 -18.09
CA MET A 365 6.51 -33.10 -18.16
C MET A 365 6.16 -32.57 -19.56
N GLN A 366 7.04 -31.82 -20.20
CA GLN A 366 6.83 -31.32 -21.57
C GLN A 366 6.75 -32.45 -22.60
N ARG A 367 7.47 -33.56 -22.40
CA ARG A 367 7.45 -34.74 -23.26
C ARG A 367 6.24 -35.65 -23.02
N VAL A 368 5.78 -35.75 -21.76
CA VAL A 368 4.65 -36.60 -21.37
C VAL A 368 3.32 -35.94 -21.73
N ILE A 369 3.20 -34.64 -21.48
CA ILE A 369 1.99 -33.86 -21.79
C ILE A 369 2.29 -32.95 -22.98
N GLN A 370 1.63 -33.22 -24.10
CA GLN A 370 1.84 -32.47 -25.34
C GLN A 370 1.51 -30.97 -25.14
N LYS A 371 2.21 -30.10 -25.84
CA LYS A 371 2.11 -28.63 -25.73
C LYS A 371 0.72 -28.09 -26.07
N ASP A 372 -0.01 -28.76 -26.97
CA ASP A 372 -1.38 -28.44 -27.36
C ASP A 372 -2.44 -28.69 -26.29
N LYS A 373 -2.12 -29.56 -25.29
CA LYS A 373 -2.98 -29.86 -24.14
C LYS A 373 -2.66 -29.04 -22.88
N GLU A 374 -1.62 -28.22 -22.94
CA GLU A 374 -1.20 -27.39 -21.83
C GLU A 374 -1.59 -25.92 -22.07
N PRO A 375 -2.56 -25.40 -21.33
CA PRO A 375 -3.02 -24.03 -21.50
C PRO A 375 -2.01 -22.98 -21.00
N ILE A 376 -1.03 -23.36 -20.14
CA ILE A 376 -0.10 -22.43 -19.50
C ILE A 376 1.21 -22.37 -20.30
N THR A 377 1.57 -21.17 -20.74
CA THR A 377 2.93 -20.84 -21.19
C THR A 377 3.73 -20.36 -19.99
N PRO A 378 4.79 -21.09 -19.57
CA PRO A 378 5.57 -20.72 -18.40
C PRO A 378 6.22 -19.34 -18.50
N PHE A 379 6.41 -18.69 -17.35
CA PHE A 379 7.10 -17.40 -17.27
C PHE A 379 8.52 -17.48 -17.86
N LEU A 380 9.22 -18.59 -17.66
CA LEU A 380 10.55 -18.86 -18.25
C LEU A 380 10.58 -18.61 -19.77
N GLU A 381 9.54 -19.03 -20.49
CA GLU A 381 9.46 -18.91 -21.94
C GLU A 381 9.09 -17.48 -22.41
N ARG A 382 8.53 -16.65 -21.53
CA ARG A 382 8.10 -15.27 -21.82
C ARG A 382 9.04 -14.19 -21.27
N ALA A 383 9.85 -14.50 -20.25
CA ALA A 383 10.65 -13.52 -19.56
C ALA A 383 11.62 -12.77 -20.49
N ARG A 384 12.25 -13.47 -21.45
CA ARG A 384 13.15 -12.83 -22.42
C ARG A 384 12.39 -11.91 -23.38
N ASP A 385 11.22 -12.31 -23.86
CA ASP A 385 10.36 -11.50 -24.72
C ASP A 385 9.82 -10.27 -24.00
N LEU A 386 9.48 -10.38 -22.70
CA LEU A 386 9.08 -9.23 -21.88
C LEU A 386 10.19 -8.19 -21.81
N TYR A 387 11.44 -8.60 -21.70
CA TYR A 387 12.55 -7.66 -21.71
C TYR A 387 12.82 -7.12 -23.11
N GLU A 388 13.01 -7.97 -24.11
CA GLU A 388 13.45 -7.56 -25.45
C GLU A 388 12.39 -6.78 -26.23
N LYS A 389 11.10 -7.15 -26.08
CA LYS A 389 9.99 -6.56 -26.85
C LYS A 389 9.20 -5.51 -26.07
N ALA A 390 9.18 -5.59 -24.74
CA ALA A 390 8.42 -4.68 -23.90
C ALA A 390 9.29 -3.81 -22.96
N GLY A 391 10.61 -4.04 -22.91
CA GLY A 391 11.53 -3.30 -22.04
C GLY A 391 11.39 -3.60 -20.56
N ILE A 392 10.67 -4.68 -20.17
CA ILE A 392 10.37 -5.02 -18.79
C ILE A 392 11.47 -5.93 -18.24
N SER A 393 12.23 -5.43 -17.29
CA SER A 393 13.28 -6.17 -16.59
C SER A 393 12.70 -7.06 -15.50
N THR A 394 13.44 -8.11 -15.12
CA THR A 394 13.02 -9.03 -14.05
C THR A 394 14.17 -9.27 -13.07
N ILE A 395 13.89 -9.15 -11.76
CA ILE A 395 14.75 -9.67 -10.70
C ILE A 395 14.01 -10.88 -10.12
N LEU A 396 14.62 -12.06 -10.23
CA LEU A 396 14.01 -13.32 -9.83
C LEU A 396 14.89 -14.04 -8.80
N VAL A 397 14.34 -14.32 -7.61
CA VAL A 397 14.95 -15.24 -6.65
C VAL A 397 14.67 -16.67 -7.10
N VAL A 398 15.71 -17.48 -7.22
CA VAL A 398 15.62 -18.89 -7.61
C VAL A 398 16.31 -19.76 -6.54
N GLY A 399 15.60 -20.83 -6.14
CA GLY A 399 16.07 -21.80 -5.16
C GLY A 399 16.31 -23.19 -5.76
N SER A 400 15.49 -23.59 -6.73
CA SER A 400 15.45 -24.95 -7.23
C SER A 400 15.55 -25.09 -8.74
N CYS A 401 15.17 -24.08 -9.53
CA CYS A 401 15.09 -24.20 -10.98
C CYS A 401 16.33 -23.67 -11.73
N GLY A 402 17.16 -24.58 -12.25
CA GLY A 402 18.33 -24.24 -13.06
C GLY A 402 18.03 -23.72 -14.47
N SER A 403 16.83 -23.94 -15.01
CA SER A 403 16.48 -23.52 -16.37
C SER A 403 16.53 -22.00 -16.55
N TYR A 404 16.33 -21.22 -15.50
CA TYR A 404 16.44 -19.76 -15.53
C TYR A 404 17.85 -19.24 -15.84
N PHE A 405 18.88 -20.01 -15.55
CA PHE A 405 20.27 -19.62 -15.87
C PHE A 405 20.51 -19.39 -17.37
N TYR A 406 19.75 -20.07 -18.25
CA TYR A 406 19.88 -19.92 -19.70
C TYR A 406 19.34 -18.60 -20.26
N ILE A 407 18.49 -17.92 -19.52
CA ILE A 407 17.90 -16.66 -19.94
C ILE A 407 18.42 -15.44 -19.15
N ALA A 408 19.28 -15.66 -18.17
CA ALA A 408 19.77 -14.61 -17.29
C ALA A 408 20.89 -13.75 -17.95
N ASP A 409 20.81 -12.44 -17.72
CA ASP A 409 21.87 -11.49 -18.07
C ASP A 409 22.89 -11.36 -16.94
N GLN A 410 22.43 -11.39 -15.69
CA GLN A 410 23.24 -11.32 -14.47
C GLN A 410 22.79 -12.41 -13.48
N ILE A 411 23.75 -13.05 -12.81
CA ILE A 411 23.49 -14.12 -11.84
C ILE A 411 24.26 -13.83 -10.57
N ILE A 412 23.53 -13.54 -9.50
CA ILE A 412 24.05 -13.25 -8.16
C ILE A 412 23.83 -14.48 -7.29
N GLN A 413 24.89 -15.08 -6.76
CA GLN A 413 24.79 -16.09 -5.72
C GLN A 413 24.86 -15.42 -4.36
N MET A 414 23.88 -15.67 -3.50
CA MET A 414 23.98 -15.32 -2.08
C MET A 414 24.71 -16.44 -1.34
N ASP A 415 25.83 -16.10 -0.71
CA ASP A 415 26.63 -17.01 0.11
C ASP A 415 26.93 -16.35 1.46
N ASN A 416 26.38 -16.92 2.54
CA ASN A 416 26.52 -16.38 3.89
C ASN A 416 26.24 -14.87 3.96
N TYR A 417 25.12 -14.45 3.36
CA TYR A 417 24.64 -13.06 3.25
C TYR A 417 25.48 -12.13 2.36
N CYS A 418 26.52 -12.65 1.73
CA CYS A 418 27.36 -11.91 0.78
C CYS A 418 26.97 -12.27 -0.66
N PRO A 419 26.70 -11.28 -1.54
CA PRO A 419 26.46 -11.53 -2.95
C PRO A 419 27.77 -11.79 -3.70
N VAL A 420 27.75 -12.78 -4.56
CA VAL A 420 28.86 -13.16 -5.46
C VAL A 420 28.33 -13.18 -6.89
N ASP A 421 28.96 -12.46 -7.80
CA ASP A 421 28.64 -12.57 -9.23
C ASP A 421 29.20 -13.88 -9.79
N ILE A 422 28.30 -14.77 -10.16
CA ILE A 422 28.64 -16.07 -10.77
C ILE A 422 28.25 -16.15 -12.24
N THR A 423 27.95 -15.02 -12.88
CA THR A 423 27.46 -14.96 -14.26
C THR A 423 28.39 -15.69 -15.23
N GLU A 424 29.67 -15.34 -15.26
CA GLU A 424 30.64 -15.97 -16.17
C GLU A 424 30.92 -17.44 -15.84
N LYS A 425 30.99 -17.79 -14.54
CA LYS A 425 31.11 -19.17 -14.09
C LYS A 425 29.94 -20.02 -14.59
N THR A 426 28.74 -19.54 -14.41
CA THR A 426 27.51 -20.23 -14.84
C THR A 426 27.45 -20.35 -16.36
N ARG A 427 27.78 -19.30 -17.10
CA ARG A 427 27.83 -19.34 -18.58
C ARG A 427 28.82 -20.40 -19.11
N LYS A 428 29.93 -20.60 -18.44
CA LYS A 428 30.87 -21.67 -18.81
C LYS A 428 30.27 -23.06 -18.58
N LEU A 429 29.67 -23.28 -17.41
CA LEU A 429 29.04 -24.56 -17.07
C LEU A 429 27.88 -24.89 -18.03
N LEU A 430 27.05 -23.89 -18.38
CA LEU A 430 25.90 -24.09 -19.28
C LEU A 430 26.29 -24.59 -20.69
N LYS A 431 27.54 -24.44 -21.12
CA LYS A 431 28.00 -25.00 -22.40
C LYS A 431 28.08 -26.52 -22.39
N GLU A 432 28.17 -27.12 -21.21
CA GLU A 432 28.26 -28.59 -21.02
C GLU A 432 26.86 -29.23 -20.96
N TYR A 433 25.80 -28.45 -20.84
CA TYR A 433 24.43 -28.93 -20.72
C TYR A 433 23.61 -28.60 -21.96
N LYS A 434 22.68 -29.46 -22.28
CA LYS A 434 21.73 -29.18 -23.38
C LYS A 434 20.82 -28.02 -23.00
N LYS A 435 20.80 -26.99 -23.86
CA LYS A 435 19.92 -25.85 -23.67
C LYS A 435 18.45 -26.29 -23.80
N PRO A 436 17.60 -26.02 -22.79
CA PRO A 436 16.16 -26.24 -22.89
C PRO A 436 15.53 -25.27 -23.90
N ASP A 437 14.38 -25.62 -24.44
CA ASP A 437 13.59 -24.68 -25.24
C ASP A 437 12.94 -23.66 -24.28
N CYS A 438 13.45 -22.44 -24.30
CA CYS A 438 12.99 -21.34 -23.44
C CYS A 438 12.19 -20.27 -24.23
N LYS A 439 11.65 -20.64 -25.40
CA LYS A 439 10.89 -19.68 -26.23
C LYS A 439 9.48 -20.19 -26.48
N ALA A 440 8.51 -19.30 -26.26
CA ALA A 440 7.14 -19.50 -26.69
C ALA A 440 6.87 -18.70 -27.97
N GLU A 441 6.04 -19.23 -28.84
CA GLU A 441 5.57 -18.52 -30.02
C GLU A 441 4.55 -17.44 -29.68
N GLY A 442 4.37 -16.45 -30.57
CA GLY A 442 3.26 -15.52 -30.54
C GLY A 442 3.26 -14.58 -29.33
N PHE A 443 4.33 -13.79 -29.16
CA PHE A 443 4.33 -12.72 -28.16
C PHE A 443 3.53 -11.50 -28.62
N ALA A 444 2.46 -11.18 -27.90
CA ALA A 444 1.73 -9.93 -28.07
C ALA A 444 1.27 -9.43 -26.69
N LEU A 445 1.56 -8.17 -26.39
CA LEU A 445 1.01 -7.53 -25.19
C LEU A 445 -0.49 -7.28 -25.36
N PRO A 446 -1.28 -7.27 -24.27
CA PRO A 446 -2.67 -6.89 -24.32
C PRO A 446 -2.86 -5.51 -24.99
N SER A 447 -3.72 -5.46 -25.99
CA SER A 447 -4.02 -4.22 -26.73
C SER A 447 -5.34 -3.59 -26.27
N GLU A 448 -6.25 -4.38 -25.70
CA GLU A 448 -7.55 -3.90 -25.23
C GLU A 448 -7.40 -3.27 -23.85
N LYS A 449 -7.94 -2.06 -23.72
CA LYS A 449 -8.00 -1.36 -22.44
C LYS A 449 -9.16 -1.90 -21.60
N ARG A 450 -8.90 -2.16 -20.33
CA ARG A 450 -9.96 -2.56 -19.40
C ARG A 450 -10.88 -1.38 -19.10
N SER A 451 -12.18 -1.64 -19.20
CA SER A 451 -13.20 -0.68 -18.79
C SER A 451 -13.74 -1.04 -17.40
N ILE A 452 -13.98 -0.03 -16.59
CA ILE A 452 -14.61 -0.15 -15.28
C ILE A 452 -15.94 0.59 -15.27
N SER A 453 -16.96 -0.04 -14.68
CA SER A 453 -18.27 0.56 -14.46
C SER A 453 -18.57 0.60 -12.97
N PHE A 454 -19.00 1.75 -12.48
CA PHE A 454 -19.31 1.95 -11.08
C PHE A 454 -20.82 1.85 -10.86
N GLY A 455 -21.23 1.03 -9.89
CA GLY A 455 -22.58 1.02 -9.35
C GLY A 455 -22.90 2.32 -8.58
N SER A 456 -24.12 2.41 -8.07
CA SER A 456 -24.53 3.58 -7.26
C SER A 456 -23.69 3.70 -5.98
N SER A 457 -23.16 4.89 -5.70
CA SER A 457 -22.47 5.21 -4.45
C SER A 457 -23.44 5.48 -3.29
N VAL A 458 -24.74 5.54 -3.58
CA VAL A 458 -25.79 5.88 -2.62
C VAL A 458 -26.64 4.65 -2.32
N VAL A 459 -26.68 4.29 -1.06
CA VAL A 459 -27.55 3.21 -0.57
C VAL A 459 -28.85 3.81 -0.05
N ARG A 460 -29.97 3.45 -0.67
CA ARG A 460 -31.29 3.88 -0.22
C ARG A 460 -31.78 2.93 0.88
N ARG A 461 -32.03 3.45 2.06
CA ARG A 461 -32.62 2.73 3.19
C ARG A 461 -33.89 3.40 3.68
N LYS A 462 -34.86 2.59 4.12
CA LYS A 462 -36.00 3.12 4.87
C LYS A 462 -35.49 3.77 6.16
N ASN A 463 -36.01 4.95 6.49
CA ASN A 463 -35.71 5.60 7.76
C ASN A 463 -36.20 4.71 8.94
N TYR A 464 -35.70 4.97 10.14
CA TYR A 464 -36.03 4.21 11.34
C TYR A 464 -37.54 4.15 11.65
N ARG A 465 -38.32 5.12 11.13
CA ARG A 465 -39.78 5.21 11.27
C ARG A 465 -40.55 4.60 10.08
N GLY A 466 -39.89 4.08 9.07
CA GLY A 466 -40.52 3.46 7.90
C GLY A 466 -41.25 4.41 6.94
N THR A 467 -41.20 5.72 7.20
CA THR A 467 -42.00 6.74 6.51
C THR A 467 -41.28 7.43 5.34
N GLY A 468 -40.02 7.10 5.08
CA GLY A 468 -39.25 7.70 3.99
C GLY A 468 -37.97 6.91 3.68
N MET A 469 -37.39 7.19 2.50
CA MET A 469 -36.09 6.66 2.09
C MET A 469 -35.01 7.65 2.48
N VAL A 470 -33.95 7.18 3.14
CA VAL A 470 -32.76 7.97 3.45
C VAL A 470 -31.63 7.49 2.54
N GLU A 471 -31.00 8.42 1.88
CA GLU A 471 -29.81 8.18 1.09
C GLU A 471 -28.60 8.21 2.05
N GLU A 472 -27.88 7.10 2.14
CA GLU A 472 -26.70 6.97 2.99
C GLU A 472 -25.49 6.66 2.10
N HIS A 473 -24.43 7.47 2.20
CA HIS A 473 -23.19 7.19 1.52
C HIS A 473 -22.49 5.97 2.14
N GLU A 474 -21.81 5.19 1.31
CA GLU A 474 -21.08 4.03 1.78
C GLU A 474 -20.00 4.43 2.78
N LYS A 475 -19.92 3.67 3.87
CA LYS A 475 -18.93 3.88 4.93
C LYS A 475 -17.62 3.18 4.58
N LEU A 476 -16.52 3.94 4.64
CA LEU A 476 -15.17 3.39 4.56
C LEU A 476 -14.69 3.00 5.95
N LYS A 477 -14.17 1.78 6.10
CA LYS A 477 -13.50 1.29 7.30
C LYS A 477 -12.19 0.61 6.91
N VAL A 478 -11.07 1.07 7.46
CA VAL A 478 -9.74 0.51 7.25
C VAL A 478 -9.36 -0.36 8.43
N MET A 479 -8.96 -1.60 8.16
CA MET A 479 -8.60 -2.62 9.14
C MET A 479 -7.13 -3.00 8.97
N GLY A 480 -6.25 -2.23 9.60
CA GLY A 480 -4.80 -2.40 9.44
C GLY A 480 -4.28 -1.90 8.09
N ARG A 481 -3.14 -2.43 7.67
CA ARG A 481 -2.50 -2.16 6.37
C ARG A 481 -3.13 -3.01 5.25
N GLU A 482 -3.62 -4.17 5.59
CA GLU A 482 -3.89 -5.28 4.69
C GLU A 482 -5.35 -5.40 4.25
N SER A 483 -6.26 -4.59 4.81
CA SER A 483 -7.68 -4.76 4.52
C SER A 483 -8.48 -3.47 4.70
N LEU A 484 -9.46 -3.28 3.85
CA LEU A 484 -10.45 -2.22 3.97
C LEU A 484 -11.85 -2.71 3.62
N MET A 485 -12.87 -2.02 4.14
CA MET A 485 -14.27 -2.22 3.77
C MET A 485 -14.83 -0.93 3.17
N LEU A 486 -15.50 -1.05 2.03
CA LEU A 486 -16.29 0.00 1.43
C LEU A 486 -17.75 -0.47 1.34
N GLY A 487 -18.62 0.15 2.13
CA GLY A 487 -19.99 -0.33 2.29
C GLY A 487 -20.03 -1.71 2.97
N LYS A 488 -20.46 -2.73 2.22
CA LYS A 488 -20.50 -4.15 2.66
C LYS A 488 -19.36 -5.00 2.10
N GLU A 489 -18.61 -4.47 1.15
CA GLU A 489 -17.54 -5.17 0.45
C GLU A 489 -16.23 -5.03 1.20
N GLN A 490 -15.56 -6.15 1.43
CA GLN A 490 -14.22 -6.20 1.97
C GLN A 490 -13.20 -6.42 0.87
N LEU A 491 -12.17 -5.60 0.85
CA LEU A 491 -10.99 -5.73 0.01
C LEU A 491 -9.83 -6.28 0.83
N ASP A 492 -9.27 -7.38 0.37
CA ASP A 492 -8.05 -7.96 0.90
C ASP A 492 -6.85 -7.41 0.10
N LEU A 493 -5.94 -6.75 0.79
CA LEU A 493 -4.74 -6.10 0.22
C LEU A 493 -3.45 -6.75 0.74
N ARG A 494 -3.54 -7.92 1.42
CA ARG A 494 -2.37 -8.64 1.99
C ARG A 494 -1.24 -8.85 0.98
N TYR A 495 -1.63 -9.09 -0.25
CA TYR A 495 -0.70 -9.43 -1.32
C TYR A 495 -0.15 -8.21 -2.06
N LEU A 496 -0.56 -6.99 -1.70
CA LEU A 496 0.11 -5.76 -2.08
C LEU A 496 1.27 -5.48 -1.11
N GLU A 497 2.30 -6.33 -1.16
CA GLU A 497 3.42 -6.36 -0.19
C GLU A 497 4.16 -5.01 -0.10
N GLN A 498 4.13 -4.22 -1.17
CA GLN A 498 4.75 -2.89 -1.23
C GLN A 498 3.96 -1.78 -0.51
N LEU A 499 2.77 -2.05 0.04
CA LEU A 499 2.16 -1.13 1.00
C LEU A 499 3.02 -1.08 2.27
N ALA A 500 3.54 0.10 2.59
CA ALA A 500 4.39 0.31 3.76
C ALA A 500 3.57 0.66 5.00
N ASP A 501 2.44 1.37 4.84
CA ASP A 501 1.73 2.00 5.94
C ASP A 501 0.20 1.86 5.82
N ARG A 502 -0.47 1.74 6.98
CA ARG A 502 -1.94 1.73 7.08
C ARG A 502 -2.57 2.99 6.48
N GLU A 503 -1.91 4.14 6.56
CA GLU A 503 -2.44 5.40 6.06
C GLU A 503 -2.46 5.45 4.53
N GLN A 504 -1.59 4.67 3.86
CA GLN A 504 -1.70 4.44 2.42
C GLN A 504 -2.97 3.65 2.09
N THR A 505 -3.28 2.60 2.84
CA THR A 505 -4.54 1.84 2.71
C THR A 505 -5.76 2.74 2.92
N GLN A 506 -5.67 3.68 3.87
CA GLN A 506 -6.74 4.65 4.09
C GLN A 506 -6.93 5.57 2.88
N THR A 507 -5.86 6.07 2.30
CA THR A 507 -5.92 6.89 1.08
C THR A 507 -6.49 6.11 -0.09
N LEU A 508 -6.08 4.85 -0.27
CA LEU A 508 -6.66 3.96 -1.30
C LEU A 508 -8.17 3.79 -1.11
N GLY A 509 -8.64 3.62 0.12
CA GLY A 509 -10.07 3.55 0.43
C GLY A 509 -10.82 4.83 0.07
N TYR A 510 -10.26 6.00 0.35
CA TYR A 510 -10.84 7.28 -0.06
C TYR A 510 -10.81 7.48 -1.58
N LEU A 511 -9.74 7.07 -2.26
CA LEU A 511 -9.67 7.09 -3.72
C LEU A 511 -10.76 6.24 -4.37
N LEU A 512 -10.97 5.02 -3.88
CA LEU A 512 -12.03 4.12 -4.35
C LEU A 512 -13.41 4.73 -4.13
N LYS A 513 -13.65 5.28 -2.93
CA LYS A 513 -14.91 5.96 -2.61
C LYS A 513 -15.13 7.16 -3.52
N TYR A 514 -14.12 8.01 -3.68
CA TYR A 514 -14.16 9.18 -4.56
C TYR A 514 -14.44 8.78 -6.01
N ALA A 515 -13.73 7.77 -6.53
CA ALA A 515 -13.95 7.27 -7.89
C ALA A 515 -15.38 6.76 -8.07
N LYS A 516 -15.91 5.98 -7.11
CA LYS A 516 -17.28 5.48 -7.14
C LYS A 516 -18.32 6.62 -7.13
N GLU A 517 -18.07 7.68 -6.36
CA GLU A 517 -18.95 8.86 -6.30
C GLU A 517 -18.92 9.67 -7.62
N GLN A 518 -17.73 9.92 -8.18
CA GLN A 518 -17.58 10.76 -9.38
C GLN A 518 -17.99 10.06 -10.68
N TYR A 519 -17.84 8.75 -10.74
CA TYR A 519 -18.10 7.95 -11.94
C TYR A 519 -19.32 7.03 -11.80
N SER A 520 -20.19 7.29 -10.81
CA SER A 520 -21.43 6.54 -10.60
C SER A 520 -22.28 6.49 -11.88
N GLY A 521 -22.66 5.28 -12.31
CA GLY A 521 -23.44 5.04 -13.54
C GLY A 521 -22.66 5.26 -14.85
N LYS A 522 -21.35 5.50 -14.81
CA LYS A 522 -20.52 5.69 -16.00
C LYS A 522 -19.56 4.52 -16.17
N THR A 523 -19.25 4.20 -17.42
CA THR A 523 -18.15 3.30 -17.78
C THR A 523 -16.95 4.13 -18.22
N THR A 524 -15.77 3.83 -17.73
CA THR A 524 -14.54 4.56 -18.05
C THR A 524 -13.39 3.57 -18.25
N ASP A 525 -12.39 4.00 -19.01
CA ASP A 525 -11.12 3.28 -19.14
C ASP A 525 -10.37 3.28 -17.80
N LEU A 526 -9.92 2.11 -17.34
CA LEU A 526 -9.27 1.96 -16.03
C LEU A 526 -7.98 2.77 -15.95
N THR A 527 -7.14 2.74 -16.99
CA THR A 527 -5.86 3.46 -17.01
C THR A 527 -6.08 4.97 -16.99
N ALA A 528 -7.03 5.46 -17.81
CA ALA A 528 -7.39 6.88 -17.82
C ALA A 528 -7.95 7.37 -16.47
N LEU A 529 -8.77 6.54 -15.81
CA LEU A 529 -9.25 6.80 -14.45
C LEU A 529 -8.09 6.94 -13.48
N MET A 530 -7.17 5.97 -13.48
CA MET A 530 -6.02 5.97 -12.59
C MET A 530 -5.16 7.22 -12.78
N GLU A 531 -4.85 7.59 -14.02
CA GLU A 531 -4.11 8.80 -14.34
C GLU A 531 -4.84 10.08 -13.86
N SER A 532 -6.16 10.12 -13.98
CA SER A 532 -6.97 11.23 -13.48
C SER A 532 -6.89 11.37 -11.95
N LEU A 533 -7.02 10.25 -11.24
CA LEU A 533 -6.95 10.22 -9.77
C LEU A 533 -5.56 10.64 -9.26
N ILE A 534 -4.50 10.15 -9.89
CA ILE A 534 -3.13 10.50 -9.51
C ILE A 534 -2.85 11.99 -9.77
N ARG A 535 -3.22 12.50 -10.95
CA ARG A 535 -3.11 13.95 -11.24
C ARG A 535 -3.85 14.81 -10.22
N LYS A 536 -5.00 14.34 -9.73
CA LYS A 536 -5.73 15.03 -8.67
C LYS A 536 -4.95 15.05 -7.36
N LEU A 537 -4.40 13.90 -6.92
CA LEU A 537 -3.58 13.84 -5.72
C LEU A 537 -2.34 14.74 -5.82
N GLU A 538 -1.68 14.77 -6.97
CA GLU A 538 -0.49 15.59 -7.19
C GLU A 538 -0.78 17.10 -7.20
N LYS A 539 -1.89 17.49 -7.83
CA LYS A 539 -2.27 18.90 -8.00
C LYS A 539 -2.95 19.49 -6.76
N GLU A 540 -3.86 18.72 -6.15
CA GLU A 540 -4.74 19.20 -5.09
C GLU A 540 -4.38 18.65 -3.69
N GLY A 541 -3.39 17.73 -3.63
CA GLY A 541 -2.95 17.07 -2.39
C GLY A 541 -3.81 15.87 -2.00
N ILE A 542 -3.29 15.06 -1.06
CA ILE A 542 -3.88 13.79 -0.63
C ILE A 542 -5.27 14.01 -0.02
N GLY A 543 -5.47 15.09 0.72
CA GLY A 543 -6.74 15.41 1.38
C GLY A 543 -7.92 15.62 0.43
N SER A 544 -7.67 15.96 -0.84
CA SER A 544 -8.69 16.30 -1.83
C SER A 544 -9.68 15.17 -2.15
N VAL A 545 -9.27 13.92 -1.94
CA VAL A 545 -10.10 12.74 -2.21
C VAL A 545 -10.93 12.28 -1.01
N SER A 546 -10.78 12.91 0.15
CA SER A 546 -11.53 12.53 1.35
C SER A 546 -13.02 12.85 1.27
N GLY A 547 -13.40 13.84 0.45
CA GLY A 547 -14.77 14.35 0.37
C GLY A 547 -15.26 15.00 1.67
N GLN A 548 -14.38 15.19 2.65
CA GLN A 548 -14.71 15.77 3.95
C GLN A 548 -14.33 17.25 3.99
N LYS A 549 -15.12 18.03 4.74
CA LYS A 549 -14.83 19.46 4.96
C LYS A 549 -13.49 19.66 5.68
N GLU A 550 -13.20 18.77 6.64
CA GLU A 550 -11.94 18.75 7.36
C GLU A 550 -11.11 17.56 6.82
N ILE A 551 -9.84 17.81 6.45
CA ILE A 551 -8.93 16.78 5.93
C ILE A 551 -8.59 15.79 7.04
N PRO A 552 -8.79 14.46 6.84
CA PRO A 552 -8.43 13.46 7.84
C PRO A 552 -6.91 13.46 8.11
N ALA A 553 -6.52 13.28 9.37
CA ALA A 553 -5.12 13.23 9.79
C ALA A 553 -4.39 11.94 9.37
N GLY A 554 -5.09 10.87 9.07
CA GLY A 554 -4.51 9.54 8.84
C GLY A 554 -4.49 9.14 7.37
N MET A 555 -3.94 9.98 6.48
CA MET A 555 -3.77 9.65 5.07
C MET A 555 -2.30 9.83 4.68
N ALA A 556 -1.73 8.84 3.97
CA ALA A 556 -0.41 8.93 3.38
C ALA A 556 -0.48 8.69 1.87
N MET A 557 0.43 9.31 1.12
CA MET A 557 0.50 9.15 -0.32
C MET A 557 0.70 7.67 -0.65
N PRO A 558 -0.22 7.04 -1.38
CA PRO A 558 0.07 5.76 -1.98
C PRO A 558 1.20 5.97 -2.99
N ARG A 559 2.02 4.94 -3.19
CA ARG A 559 3.21 5.04 -4.01
C ARG A 559 2.94 5.70 -5.37
N ILE A 560 3.55 6.86 -5.57
CA ILE A 560 3.52 7.70 -6.79
C ILE A 560 4.93 8.26 -6.97
N SER A 561 5.40 8.37 -8.21
CA SER A 561 6.77 8.81 -8.49
C SER A 561 7.07 10.25 -8.03
N ASP A 562 8.34 10.48 -7.78
CA ASP A 562 8.91 11.75 -7.38
C ASP A 562 9.07 12.73 -8.55
N GLY A 563 8.03 13.44 -8.94
CA GLY A 563 8.17 14.67 -9.73
C GLY A 563 8.86 14.62 -11.10
N THR A 564 9.25 13.45 -11.64
CA THR A 564 9.88 13.33 -12.97
C THR A 564 8.89 13.16 -14.11
N GLY A 565 7.60 13.40 -13.88
CA GLY A 565 6.56 13.44 -14.92
C GLY A 565 6.07 12.09 -15.44
N GLN A 566 6.60 10.96 -14.96
CA GLN A 566 6.06 9.65 -15.26
C GLN A 566 5.20 9.15 -14.11
N LEU A 567 3.90 9.11 -14.36
CA LEU A 567 2.87 8.64 -13.41
C LEU A 567 3.07 7.17 -13.08
N GLN A 568 3.20 6.86 -11.80
CA GLN A 568 3.35 5.50 -11.33
C GLN A 568 2.13 5.05 -10.53
N HIS A 569 1.63 3.89 -10.90
CA HIS A 569 0.29 3.45 -10.57
C HIS A 569 0.26 2.22 -9.63
N ALA A 570 1.43 1.71 -9.18
CA ALA A 570 1.54 0.40 -8.60
C ALA A 570 0.50 0.08 -7.49
N ASN A 571 0.54 0.80 -6.37
CA ASN A 571 -0.38 0.51 -5.26
C ASN A 571 -1.83 0.89 -5.59
N VAL A 572 -2.02 1.99 -6.31
CA VAL A 572 -3.36 2.46 -6.68
C VAL A 572 -3.98 1.49 -7.68
N SER A 573 -3.25 1.08 -8.72
CA SER A 573 -3.71 0.09 -9.70
C SER A 573 -4.00 -1.27 -9.07
N GLY A 574 -3.13 -1.76 -8.19
CA GLY A 574 -3.35 -3.01 -7.46
C GLY A 574 -4.62 -2.98 -6.62
N ALA A 575 -4.87 -1.91 -5.87
CA ALA A 575 -6.08 -1.74 -5.08
C ALA A 575 -7.33 -1.64 -5.96
N PHE A 576 -7.26 -0.91 -7.08
CA PHE A 576 -8.38 -0.82 -8.03
C PHE A 576 -8.63 -2.15 -8.73
N SER A 577 -7.60 -2.87 -9.17
CA SER A 577 -7.75 -4.22 -9.72
C SER A 577 -8.39 -5.17 -8.73
N ALA A 578 -7.96 -5.17 -7.48
CA ALA A 578 -8.57 -5.95 -6.41
C ALA A 578 -10.03 -5.53 -6.18
N SER A 579 -10.38 -4.24 -6.22
CA SER A 579 -11.73 -3.74 -6.04
C SER A 579 -12.65 -4.09 -7.21
N VAL A 580 -12.16 -3.98 -8.44
CA VAL A 580 -12.88 -4.40 -9.65
C VAL A 580 -13.18 -5.90 -9.58
N SER A 581 -12.19 -6.69 -9.22
CA SER A 581 -12.31 -8.14 -9.09
C SER A 581 -13.21 -8.56 -7.92
N CYS A 582 -13.30 -7.76 -6.85
CA CYS A 582 -14.14 -8.04 -5.68
C CYS A 582 -15.63 -7.71 -5.87
N GLY A 583 -16.00 -7.01 -6.94
CA GLY A 583 -17.40 -6.61 -7.16
C GLY A 583 -17.80 -5.33 -6.41
N CYS A 584 -16.89 -4.70 -5.64
CA CYS A 584 -17.16 -3.43 -4.94
C CYS A 584 -17.66 -2.31 -5.87
N LEU A 585 -17.44 -2.48 -7.15
CA LEU A 585 -17.76 -1.51 -8.20
C LEU A 585 -18.89 -1.96 -9.14
N TYR A 586 -19.42 -3.20 -8.95
CA TYR A 586 -20.44 -3.79 -9.83
C TYR A 586 -21.71 -4.19 -9.07
N GLU A 587 -22.75 -3.40 -9.16
CA GLU A 587 -24.08 -3.68 -8.57
C GLU A 587 -25.13 -4.29 -9.53
N ASN A 588 -24.84 -4.62 -10.78
CA ASN A 588 -25.88 -4.93 -11.77
C ASN A 588 -26.02 -6.41 -12.17
N LEU A 589 -25.65 -7.35 -11.33
CA LEU A 589 -25.87 -8.80 -11.61
C LEU A 589 -26.89 -9.48 -10.68
N CYS A 590 -27.58 -8.74 -9.80
CA CYS A 590 -28.51 -9.32 -8.82
C CYS A 590 -29.96 -9.44 -9.27
N HIS A 591 -30.33 -9.13 -10.51
CA HIS A 591 -31.73 -9.20 -10.97
C HIS A 591 -32.10 -10.42 -11.84
N THR A 592 -31.19 -11.34 -12.09
CA THR A 592 -31.53 -12.62 -12.71
C THR A 592 -31.25 -13.76 -11.72
N GLY A 593 -32.22 -14.69 -11.57
CA GLY A 593 -32.26 -15.75 -10.56
C GLY A 593 -31.04 -16.68 -10.40
N ALA A 594 -29.92 -16.41 -11.05
CA ALA A 594 -28.63 -17.10 -10.89
C ALA A 594 -27.85 -16.64 -9.63
N ALA A 595 -28.15 -15.46 -9.07
CA ALA A 595 -27.44 -14.90 -7.92
C ALA A 595 -27.77 -15.62 -6.60
N SER A 596 -28.97 -16.17 -6.45
CA SER A 596 -29.37 -16.95 -5.26
C SER A 596 -28.58 -18.26 -5.15
N TRP A 597 -28.20 -18.86 -6.27
CA TRP A 597 -27.45 -20.12 -6.33
C TRP A 597 -25.98 -19.95 -5.96
N LEU A 598 -25.39 -18.85 -6.40
CA LEU A 598 -24.01 -18.46 -6.05
C LEU A 598 -23.87 -18.04 -4.58
N TRP A 599 -24.90 -17.38 -4.02
CA TRP A 599 -24.92 -16.97 -2.61
C TRP A 599 -24.99 -18.17 -1.65
N PHE A 600 -25.75 -19.21 -2.02
CA PHE A 600 -25.85 -20.44 -1.25
C PHE A 600 -24.53 -21.23 -1.24
N LYS A 601 -23.81 -21.27 -2.37
CA LYS A 601 -22.52 -21.97 -2.50
C LYS A 601 -21.39 -21.27 -1.74
N CYS A 602 -21.38 -19.93 -1.67
CA CYS A 602 -20.42 -19.17 -0.86
C CYS A 602 -20.64 -19.34 0.64
N ARG A 603 -21.91 -19.47 1.11
CA ARG A 603 -22.21 -19.60 2.53
C ARG A 603 -21.88 -21.00 3.08
N CYS A 604 -21.95 -22.04 2.27
CA CYS A 604 -21.58 -23.41 2.68
C CYS A 604 -20.06 -23.62 2.79
N ARG A 605 -19.22 -22.80 2.13
CA ARG A 605 -17.75 -22.93 2.23
C ARG A 605 -17.15 -22.22 3.44
N SER A 606 -17.85 -21.30 4.08
CA SER A 606 -17.39 -20.60 5.30
C SER A 606 -17.61 -21.41 6.59
N TYR A 607 -18.34 -22.52 6.54
CA TYR A 607 -18.47 -23.46 7.64
C TYR A 607 -17.79 -24.79 7.26
N GLY A 608 -16.71 -25.10 7.96
CA GLY A 608 -15.85 -26.24 7.67
C GLY A 608 -16.60 -27.57 7.47
N LYS A 609 -15.99 -28.41 6.64
CA LYS A 609 -16.39 -29.75 6.21
C LYS A 609 -17.26 -30.50 7.23
N ASN A 610 -18.56 -30.57 6.98
CA ASN A 610 -19.46 -31.49 7.69
C ASN A 610 -20.08 -32.46 6.67
N PRO A 611 -19.88 -33.78 6.78
CA PRO A 611 -20.26 -34.78 5.75
C PRO A 611 -21.78 -34.93 5.52
N GLY A 612 -22.61 -34.30 6.37
CA GLY A 612 -24.08 -34.39 6.28
C GLY A 612 -24.76 -33.54 5.20
N CYS A 613 -24.03 -32.69 4.50
CA CYS A 613 -24.64 -31.74 3.56
C CYS A 613 -24.88 -32.32 2.16
N HIS A 614 -24.28 -33.46 1.81
CA HIS A 614 -24.46 -34.11 0.49
C HIS A 614 -25.78 -34.84 0.32
N THR A 615 -26.34 -35.39 1.39
CA THR A 615 -27.58 -36.18 1.36
C THR A 615 -28.87 -35.36 1.28
N ALA A 616 -28.82 -34.07 1.63
CA ALA A 616 -29.96 -33.15 1.50
C ALA A 616 -30.19 -32.63 0.07
N MET A 617 -29.21 -32.76 -0.81
CA MET A 617 -29.27 -32.22 -2.19
C MET A 617 -30.01 -33.15 -3.18
N GLU A 618 -30.01 -34.44 -2.95
CA GLU A 618 -30.67 -35.39 -3.87
C GLU A 618 -32.19 -35.48 -3.69
N ARG A 619 -32.74 -35.00 -2.56
CA ARG A 619 -34.19 -35.03 -2.30
C ARG A 619 -35.00 -33.86 -2.85
N PHE A 620 -34.35 -32.84 -3.42
CA PHE A 620 -35.04 -31.66 -3.95
C PHE A 620 -35.31 -31.71 -5.47
N HIS A 621 -34.96 -32.78 -6.15
CA HIS A 621 -35.14 -32.90 -7.62
C HIS A 621 -36.38 -33.66 -8.07
N THR A 622 -37.20 -34.19 -7.15
CA THR A 622 -38.44 -34.88 -7.53
C THR A 622 -39.58 -34.42 -6.61
N GLY A 623 -40.29 -33.38 -6.98
CA GLY A 623 -41.51 -32.99 -6.25
C GLY A 623 -42.10 -31.70 -6.79
N THR A 624 -42.94 -31.85 -7.81
CA THR A 624 -43.93 -30.84 -8.22
C THR A 624 -45.02 -30.74 -7.16
N GLY A 625 -45.35 -29.54 -6.69
CA GLY A 625 -46.64 -29.27 -6.04
C GLY A 625 -46.61 -28.55 -4.72
N GLY A 626 -46.89 -27.29 -4.74
CA GLY A 626 -47.81 -26.51 -3.91
C GLY A 626 -47.69 -26.47 -2.40
N ARG A 627 -47.53 -25.23 -1.91
CA ARG A 627 -47.97 -24.68 -0.59
C ARG A 627 -47.24 -25.10 0.69
N HIS A 628 -46.88 -24.05 1.38
CA HIS A 628 -46.55 -23.81 2.78
C HIS A 628 -45.07 -23.52 3.09
N CYS A 629 -44.75 -22.26 2.95
CA CYS A 629 -43.61 -21.61 3.59
C CYS A 629 -44.04 -21.12 4.98
N GLY A 630 -43.89 -22.00 5.96
CA GLY A 630 -44.22 -21.66 7.33
C GLY A 630 -43.83 -22.82 8.24
N THR A 631 -42.72 -22.71 8.94
CA THR A 631 -42.14 -23.60 9.96
C THR A 631 -40.78 -24.20 9.61
N PHE A 632 -39.77 -23.36 9.47
CA PHE A 632 -38.36 -23.76 9.57
C PHE A 632 -37.54 -22.83 10.49
N GLY A 633 -38.11 -22.50 11.65
CA GLY A 633 -37.51 -21.62 12.63
C GLY A 633 -37.18 -22.25 13.98
N ARG A 634 -37.16 -23.60 14.12
CA ARG A 634 -36.98 -24.24 15.44
C ARG A 634 -36.14 -25.51 15.46
N TYR A 635 -35.08 -25.60 14.69
CA TYR A 635 -34.09 -26.69 14.89
C TYR A 635 -32.70 -26.21 14.47
N LEU A 636 -32.08 -25.36 15.28
CA LEU A 636 -30.63 -25.13 15.34
C LEU A 636 -30.30 -24.43 16.66
N ARG A 637 -30.53 -25.14 17.79
CA ARG A 637 -29.83 -24.94 19.05
C ARG A 637 -29.58 -26.34 19.64
N THR A 638 -28.44 -26.84 19.34
CA THR A 638 -27.50 -27.63 20.17
C THR A 638 -26.18 -27.69 19.43
#